data_d4aeeaee0aae3648b54d095ea19ecb0b
#
_entry.id   d4aeeaee0aae3648b54d095ea19ecb0b
#
_cell.length_a   1.000
_cell.length_b   1.000
_cell.length_c   1.000
_cell.angle_alpha   90.00
_cell.angle_beta   90.00
_cell.angle_gamma   90.00
#
_symmetry.space_group_name_H-M   'P 1'
#
loop_
_entity.id
_entity.type
_entity.pdbx_description
1 polymer ?
#
loop_
_entity_poly.entity_id
_entity_poly.type
_entity_poly.pdbx_seq_one_letter_code
_entity_poly.pdbx_strand_id
1 'polypeptide(L)'
;MPDARSGEQVAARAERHFAGRSTQRSALALMVLILLVAAAFRFVGLDNFPTPHGATPPGLEHDEVAHWLINQDILAGQHAIYFTEAYGHEALYHYLQAGFGALVGDHALALRLPSAYFGILLVAVAYALGRRLFGARVALWSAAFLAVLFWPVFYSRLALRAISLPVFSGLAAYWWWRAFPTGAEPNDRAHSDDRTATVILGAAGLLAGLSLHTYMAARAVPIFFAMYSLYLLVWHRVTFCRHWRGLVLFWLTFIVIAAPLVIYLLSNPSAEVRVTEVDAPLRALLSGDLRPVLENGVRIAGMFGVEGDPLWRQNIAGRPVFDPVMAFLFYAGVALSLWRWRDPRHAFLLLWLAASVIPSLVTIDAPSSIRIVNLLPILMLFPLVFIHSTPKLSTLREKLSTDLSTRLVSWGLGILLLYSAWSTYSGLWRVWPANDEVRFVWQAALTEAAAYLDQSEVSGPVAVGGWTPETMDPPTMMLSLRRDDLALRYFDPTQGLIIPASADGQLIRIVKPSILPLPMPLQRLVEPWEELRGELTLYTLPDQPAIQPQFPADINYDGQLAFMGHDVVEGCEPGERCEIVTYWRVIDPSGEPLRFFLHAVDGTGGVVAQDDRLGAPAEHWREGDIIVQLLTLDTTAAEMRLGVYNPVEKRRLTTEVGEEFIILSGD
;
A
#
# COMPACT_ATOMS: atom_id res chain seq x y z
N MET A 1 -35.27 -62.06 25.64
CA MET A 1 -34.43 -61.50 24.55
C MET A 1 -34.63 -60.00 24.44
N PRO A 2 -33.94 -59.16 25.25
CA PRO A 2 -33.92 -57.72 25.06
C PRO A 2 -32.52 -57.14 24.76
N ASP A 3 -31.44 -57.93 24.60
CA ASP A 3 -30.07 -57.36 24.57
C ASP A 3 -29.40 -57.15 23.20
N ALA A 4 -29.94 -57.68 22.12
CA ALA A 4 -29.30 -57.55 20.79
C ALA A 4 -29.44 -56.14 20.18
N ARG A 5 -30.57 -55.45 20.45
CA ARG A 5 -30.83 -54.11 19.91
C ARG A 5 -30.01 -52.99 20.55
N SER A 6 -29.56 -53.17 21.80
CA SER A 6 -28.71 -52.22 22.51
C SER A 6 -27.27 -52.25 21.99
N GLY A 7 -26.75 -53.43 21.63
CA GLY A 7 -25.42 -53.63 21.09
C GLY A 7 -25.26 -53.00 19.69
N GLU A 8 -26.25 -53.19 18.80
CA GLU A 8 -26.25 -52.58 17.46
C GLU A 8 -26.34 -51.03 17.50
N GLN A 9 -27.13 -50.49 18.44
CA GLN A 9 -27.21 -49.05 18.62
C GLN A 9 -25.92 -48.44 19.16
N VAL A 10 -25.21 -49.11 20.04
CA VAL A 10 -23.91 -48.68 20.59
C VAL A 10 -22.84 -48.79 19.51
N ALA A 11 -22.80 -49.88 18.73
CA ALA A 11 -21.87 -50.03 17.60
C ALA A 11 -22.09 -48.97 16.51
N ALA A 12 -23.34 -48.73 16.11
CA ALA A 12 -23.68 -47.69 15.12
C ALA A 12 -23.41 -46.26 15.64
N ARG A 13 -23.44 -46.05 16.96
CA ARG A 13 -23.06 -44.77 17.58
C ARG A 13 -21.55 -44.61 17.65
N ALA A 14 -20.79 -45.66 17.90
CA ALA A 14 -19.33 -45.68 17.86
C ALA A 14 -18.81 -45.50 16.44
N GLU A 15 -19.36 -46.18 15.43
CA GLU A 15 -19.00 -46.00 14.02
C GLU A 15 -19.27 -44.57 13.53
N ARG A 16 -20.44 -44.01 13.90
CA ARG A 16 -20.73 -42.58 13.60
C ARG A 16 -19.75 -41.61 14.28
N HIS A 17 -19.31 -41.92 15.47
CA HIS A 17 -18.34 -41.12 16.22
C HIS A 17 -16.93 -41.25 15.62
N PHE A 18 -16.51 -42.43 15.17
CA PHE A 18 -15.24 -42.64 14.46
C PHE A 18 -15.24 -42.03 13.07
N ALA A 19 -16.31 -42.17 12.27
CA ALA A 19 -16.47 -41.54 10.97
C ALA A 19 -16.48 -40.00 11.09
N GLY A 20 -17.14 -39.45 12.10
CA GLY A 20 -17.13 -38.01 12.37
C GLY A 20 -15.72 -37.47 12.73
N ARG A 21 -14.93 -38.21 13.51
CA ARG A 21 -13.55 -37.85 13.86
C ARG A 21 -12.59 -37.92 12.68
N SER A 22 -12.72 -38.92 11.78
CA SER A 22 -11.90 -39.04 10.58
C SER A 22 -12.17 -37.89 9.61
N THR A 23 -13.42 -37.53 9.39
CA THR A 23 -13.83 -36.40 8.53
C THR A 23 -13.33 -35.06 9.07
N GLN A 24 -13.36 -34.87 10.40
CA GLN A 24 -12.87 -33.67 11.05
C GLN A 24 -11.34 -33.53 10.94
N ARG A 25 -10.60 -34.64 11.11
CA ARG A 25 -9.13 -34.67 10.92
C ARG A 25 -8.74 -34.35 9.48
N SER A 26 -9.45 -34.88 8.50
CA SER A 26 -9.21 -34.60 7.07
C SER A 26 -9.47 -33.13 6.73
N ALA A 27 -10.54 -32.52 7.26
CA ALA A 27 -10.84 -31.11 7.06
C ALA A 27 -9.77 -30.20 7.70
N LEU A 28 -9.25 -30.57 8.87
CA LEU A 28 -8.16 -29.84 9.53
C LEU A 28 -6.86 -29.93 8.73
N ALA A 29 -6.49 -31.13 8.27
CA ALA A 29 -5.28 -31.34 7.46
C ALA A 29 -5.34 -30.52 6.16
N LEU A 30 -6.51 -30.51 5.49
CA LEU A 30 -6.72 -29.72 4.29
C LEU A 30 -6.63 -28.20 4.58
N MET A 31 -7.18 -27.73 5.70
CA MET A 31 -7.06 -26.33 6.09
C MET A 31 -5.61 -25.92 6.38
N VAL A 32 -4.83 -26.79 7.04
CA VAL A 32 -3.39 -26.56 7.24
C VAL A 32 -2.67 -26.46 5.91
N LEU A 33 -2.95 -27.35 4.96
CA LEU A 33 -2.36 -27.28 3.61
C LEU A 33 -2.73 -25.95 2.91
N ILE A 34 -3.99 -25.52 2.99
CA ILE A 34 -4.44 -24.24 2.43
C ILE A 34 -3.67 -23.06 3.05
N LEU A 35 -3.47 -23.07 4.38
CA LEU A 35 -2.71 -22.01 5.05
C LEU A 35 -1.22 -22.04 4.69
N LEU A 36 -0.62 -23.21 4.48
CA LEU A 36 0.76 -23.32 4.00
C LEU A 36 0.90 -22.77 2.56
N VAL A 37 -0.04 -23.07 1.68
CA VAL A 37 -0.09 -22.49 0.33
C VAL A 37 -0.29 -20.98 0.41
N ALA A 38 -1.20 -20.51 1.27
CA ALA A 38 -1.42 -19.08 1.50
C ALA A 38 -0.12 -18.39 1.99
N ALA A 39 0.62 -19.01 2.89
CA ALA A 39 1.90 -18.53 3.38
C ALA A 39 2.95 -18.49 2.26
N ALA A 40 3.05 -19.53 1.43
CA ALA A 40 3.98 -19.57 0.31
C ALA A 40 3.76 -18.40 -0.66
N PHE A 41 2.50 -18.12 -1.06
CA PHE A 41 2.17 -16.99 -1.94
C PHE A 41 2.46 -15.62 -1.32
N ARG A 42 2.55 -15.51 0.00
CA ARG A 42 2.74 -14.24 0.72
C ARG A 42 4.18 -13.99 1.15
N PHE A 43 4.93 -15.02 1.48
CA PHE A 43 6.30 -14.88 1.98
C PHE A 43 7.39 -15.10 0.92
N VAL A 44 7.17 -15.95 -0.11
CA VAL A 44 8.20 -16.23 -1.11
C VAL A 44 8.53 -14.96 -1.90
N GLY A 45 9.80 -14.53 -1.87
CA GLY A 45 10.26 -13.31 -2.54
C GLY A 45 9.64 -12.02 -2.01
N LEU A 46 9.29 -11.96 -0.72
CA LEU A 46 8.73 -10.76 -0.08
C LEU A 46 9.81 -9.72 0.24
N ASP A 47 11.04 -10.16 0.40
CA ASP A 47 12.19 -9.29 0.59
C ASP A 47 12.62 -8.65 -0.73
N ASN A 48 13.10 -7.39 -0.69
CA ASN A 48 13.65 -6.66 -1.84
C ASN A 48 14.99 -7.22 -2.33
N PHE A 49 15.45 -8.35 -1.78
CA PHE A 49 16.68 -8.94 -2.22
C PHE A 49 16.61 -9.30 -3.71
N PRO A 50 17.58 -8.87 -4.50
CA PRO A 50 17.68 -9.26 -5.87
C PRO A 50 17.89 -10.78 -5.94
N THR A 51 16.80 -11.49 -6.11
CA THR A 51 16.87 -12.85 -6.62
C THR A 51 17.13 -12.77 -8.13
N PRO A 52 17.75 -13.77 -8.77
CA PRO A 52 17.92 -13.80 -10.22
C PRO A 52 16.61 -13.61 -11.01
N HIS A 53 15.46 -13.70 -10.35
CA HIS A 53 14.11 -13.60 -10.92
C HIS A 53 13.32 -12.36 -10.45
N GLY A 54 13.98 -11.39 -9.82
CA GLY A 54 13.38 -10.16 -9.32
C GLY A 54 12.62 -10.36 -7.99
N ALA A 55 12.68 -9.34 -7.14
CA ALA A 55 11.83 -9.24 -5.95
C ALA A 55 10.41 -8.84 -6.35
N THR A 56 9.43 -9.21 -5.54
CA THR A 56 8.04 -8.79 -5.73
C THR A 56 7.46 -8.35 -4.39
N PRO A 57 7.25 -7.06 -4.17
CA PRO A 57 7.45 -5.91 -5.07
C PRO A 57 8.92 -5.67 -5.49
N PRO A 58 9.18 -4.98 -6.63
CA PRO A 58 10.54 -4.81 -7.16
C PRO A 58 11.41 -3.82 -6.35
N GLY A 59 10.80 -3.05 -5.46
CA GLY A 59 11.45 -2.09 -4.59
C GLY A 59 10.51 -1.64 -3.48
N LEU A 60 10.67 -0.41 -2.98
CA LEU A 60 9.85 0.22 -1.95
C LEU A 60 9.04 1.36 -2.55
N GLU A 61 7.75 1.37 -2.30
CA GLU A 61 6.85 2.44 -2.70
C GLU A 61 6.80 3.53 -1.61
N HIS A 62 6.57 4.79 -2.00
CA HIS A 62 6.59 5.93 -1.07
C HIS A 62 5.65 5.76 0.13
N ASP A 63 4.47 5.12 -0.04
CA ASP A 63 3.58 4.85 1.10
C ASP A 63 4.21 3.83 2.07
N GLU A 64 4.98 2.84 1.58
CA GLU A 64 5.70 1.89 2.46
C GLU A 64 6.80 2.61 3.26
N VAL A 65 7.52 3.54 2.61
CA VAL A 65 8.55 4.39 3.25
C VAL A 65 7.92 5.33 4.27
N ALA A 66 6.80 5.97 3.92
CA ALA A 66 6.05 6.82 4.85
C ALA A 66 5.56 6.05 6.09
N HIS A 67 5.14 4.80 5.91
CA HIS A 67 4.80 3.92 7.04
C HIS A 67 6.01 3.66 7.94
N TRP A 68 7.20 3.49 7.36
CA TRP A 68 8.41 3.33 8.15
C TRP A 68 8.74 4.59 8.95
N LEU A 69 8.64 5.78 8.37
CA LEU A 69 8.86 7.05 9.08
C LEU A 69 7.90 7.17 10.28
N ILE A 70 6.60 6.91 10.09
CA ILE A 70 5.63 6.88 11.20
C ILE A 70 6.02 5.83 12.27
N ASN A 71 6.56 4.68 11.86
CA ASN A 71 7.01 3.67 12.82
C ASN A 71 8.22 4.15 13.63
N GLN A 72 9.17 4.90 13.02
CA GLN A 72 10.28 5.51 13.75
C GLN A 72 9.79 6.52 14.78
N ASP A 73 8.81 7.36 14.44
CA ASP A 73 8.18 8.29 15.37
C ASP A 73 7.53 7.57 16.57
N ILE A 74 6.84 6.46 16.30
CA ILE A 74 6.25 5.61 17.36
C ILE A 74 7.36 5.05 18.28
N LEU A 75 8.46 4.54 17.71
CA LEU A 75 9.57 3.98 18.47
C LEU A 75 10.34 5.07 19.24
N ALA A 76 10.35 6.30 18.74
CA ALA A 76 10.87 7.48 19.45
C ALA A 76 9.94 7.99 20.56
N GLY A 77 8.76 7.38 20.74
CA GLY A 77 7.81 7.72 21.81
C GLY A 77 6.70 8.69 21.41
N GLN A 78 6.54 8.98 20.14
CA GLN A 78 5.42 9.78 19.63
C GLN A 78 4.19 8.88 19.45
N HIS A 79 3.27 8.93 20.42
CA HIS A 79 2.05 8.11 20.37
C HIS A 79 0.85 8.94 19.96
N ALA A 80 0.26 8.60 18.82
CA ALA A 80 -0.93 9.25 18.29
C ALA A 80 -2.06 8.23 18.06
N ILE A 81 -3.29 8.71 18.06
CA ILE A 81 -4.47 7.93 17.69
C ILE A 81 -4.74 7.98 16.19
N TYR A 82 -4.18 9.00 15.54
CA TYR A 82 -4.22 9.26 14.11
C TYR A 82 -2.95 10.03 13.74
N PHE A 83 -2.24 9.58 12.72
CA PHE A 83 -1.04 10.24 12.20
C PHE A 83 -1.45 11.13 11.04
N THR A 84 -1.02 12.40 11.06
CA THR A 84 -1.36 13.40 10.02
C THR A 84 -0.42 13.36 8.84
N GLU A 85 0.73 12.75 9.01
CA GLU A 85 1.75 12.53 8.00
C GLU A 85 1.17 11.68 6.84
N ALA A 86 1.75 11.79 5.67
CA ALA A 86 1.37 11.03 4.47
C ALA A 86 -0.15 11.05 4.18
N TYR A 87 -0.79 12.23 4.30
CA TYR A 87 -2.21 12.47 4.04
C TYR A 87 -3.19 11.89 5.07
N GLY A 88 -2.71 11.43 6.20
CA GLY A 88 -3.52 10.96 7.33
C GLY A 88 -3.72 9.45 7.42
N HIS A 89 -3.36 8.90 8.58
CA HIS A 89 -3.32 7.44 8.79
C HIS A 89 -3.93 7.02 10.12
N GLU A 90 -4.80 6.00 10.08
CA GLU A 90 -5.29 5.28 11.26
C GLU A 90 -4.15 4.48 11.91
N ALA A 91 -4.05 4.55 13.24
CA ALA A 91 -2.85 4.18 13.97
C ALA A 91 -2.61 2.68 14.21
N LEU A 92 -3.66 1.84 14.24
CA LEU A 92 -3.54 0.45 14.73
C LEU A 92 -2.52 -0.39 13.94
N TYR A 93 -2.50 -0.24 12.61
CA TYR A 93 -1.57 -0.98 11.77
C TYR A 93 -0.12 -0.55 12.02
N HIS A 94 0.14 0.77 12.20
CA HIS A 94 1.46 1.32 12.43
C HIS A 94 2.06 0.86 13.77
N TYR A 95 1.26 0.82 14.84
CA TYR A 95 1.73 0.25 16.11
C TYR A 95 2.15 -1.22 16.00
N LEU A 96 1.39 -2.02 15.24
CA LEU A 96 1.77 -3.41 14.99
C LEU A 96 3.04 -3.49 14.13
N GLN A 97 3.14 -2.67 13.11
CA GLN A 97 4.29 -2.63 12.20
C GLN A 97 5.56 -2.15 12.91
N ALA A 98 5.47 -1.11 13.74
CA ALA A 98 6.58 -0.65 14.59
C ALA A 98 7.06 -1.77 15.54
N GLY A 99 6.14 -2.54 16.13
CA GLY A 99 6.48 -3.72 16.93
C GLY A 99 7.24 -4.79 16.14
N PHE A 100 6.88 -5.03 14.88
CA PHE A 100 7.63 -5.94 14.00
C PHE A 100 9.02 -5.37 13.66
N GLY A 101 9.13 -4.06 13.35
CA GLY A 101 10.42 -3.38 13.13
C GLY A 101 11.35 -3.52 14.33
N ALA A 102 10.84 -3.29 15.53
CA ALA A 102 11.61 -3.44 16.76
C ALA A 102 12.13 -4.88 17.01
N LEU A 103 11.42 -5.90 16.51
CA LEU A 103 11.79 -7.31 16.70
C LEU A 103 12.68 -7.86 15.58
N VAL A 104 12.50 -7.42 14.36
CA VAL A 104 13.11 -8.02 13.17
C VAL A 104 14.19 -7.12 12.58
N GLY A 105 14.09 -5.80 12.81
CA GLY A 105 15.01 -4.78 12.29
C GLY A 105 14.39 -3.91 11.20
N ASP A 106 15.11 -2.86 10.82
CA ASP A 106 14.66 -1.85 9.85
C ASP A 106 15.02 -2.27 8.42
N HIS A 107 14.12 -2.99 7.78
CA HIS A 107 14.25 -3.39 6.37
C HIS A 107 12.88 -3.72 5.75
N ALA A 108 12.82 -3.77 4.43
CA ALA A 108 11.59 -3.97 3.67
C ALA A 108 10.76 -5.19 4.12
N LEU A 109 11.42 -6.31 4.46
CA LEU A 109 10.75 -7.50 4.97
C LEU A 109 9.96 -7.21 6.24
N ALA A 110 10.57 -6.53 7.23
CA ALA A 110 9.93 -6.20 8.50
C ALA A 110 8.66 -5.36 8.31
N LEU A 111 8.69 -4.41 7.36
CA LEU A 111 7.53 -3.58 7.00
C LEU A 111 6.38 -4.39 6.42
N ARG A 112 6.67 -5.43 5.62
CA ARG A 112 5.68 -6.23 4.88
C ARG A 112 5.14 -7.42 5.68
N LEU A 113 5.85 -7.89 6.70
CA LEU A 113 5.43 -9.03 7.52
C LEU A 113 4.02 -8.88 8.12
N PRO A 114 3.62 -7.74 8.71
CA PRO A 114 2.26 -7.59 9.24
C PRO A 114 1.19 -7.84 8.18
N SER A 115 1.36 -7.30 6.97
CA SER A 115 0.43 -7.52 5.85
C SER A 115 0.35 -8.98 5.44
N ALA A 116 1.49 -9.69 5.38
CA ALA A 116 1.53 -11.11 5.06
C ALA A 116 0.77 -11.95 6.11
N TYR A 117 0.96 -11.66 7.40
CA TYR A 117 0.22 -12.30 8.49
C TYR A 117 -1.27 -11.97 8.44
N PHE A 118 -1.66 -10.72 8.21
CA PHE A 118 -3.07 -10.35 8.03
C PHE A 118 -3.69 -11.09 6.84
N GLY A 119 -2.95 -11.25 5.74
CA GLY A 119 -3.40 -12.02 4.59
C GLY A 119 -3.64 -13.51 4.89
N ILE A 120 -2.83 -14.14 5.73
CA ILE A 120 -3.04 -15.53 6.18
C ILE A 120 -4.23 -15.59 7.14
N LEU A 121 -4.33 -14.64 8.08
CA LEU A 121 -5.47 -14.54 9.00
C LEU A 121 -6.78 -14.32 8.25
N LEU A 122 -6.79 -13.54 7.17
CA LEU A 122 -7.95 -13.34 6.30
C LEU A 122 -8.47 -14.67 5.74
N VAL A 123 -7.58 -15.56 5.28
CA VAL A 123 -7.96 -16.90 4.79
C VAL A 123 -8.60 -17.72 5.91
N ALA A 124 -8.04 -17.68 7.13
CA ALA A 124 -8.59 -18.38 8.29
C ALA A 124 -9.95 -17.81 8.73
N VAL A 125 -10.09 -16.48 8.73
CA VAL A 125 -11.35 -15.78 9.08
C VAL A 125 -12.44 -16.10 8.06
N ALA A 126 -12.12 -16.03 6.76
CA ALA A 126 -13.07 -16.37 5.70
C ALA A 126 -13.52 -17.84 5.79
N TYR A 127 -12.62 -18.77 6.12
CA TYR A 127 -12.98 -20.15 6.42
C TYR A 127 -13.94 -20.25 7.61
N ALA A 128 -13.62 -19.61 8.73
CA ALA A 128 -14.43 -19.67 9.94
C ALA A 128 -15.84 -19.09 9.72
N LEU A 129 -15.92 -17.92 9.06
CA LEU A 129 -17.18 -17.26 8.72
C LEU A 129 -17.99 -18.08 7.69
N GLY A 130 -17.36 -18.51 6.61
CA GLY A 130 -18.00 -19.31 5.57
C GLY A 130 -18.51 -20.65 6.10
N ARG A 131 -17.75 -21.30 6.98
CA ARG A 131 -18.17 -22.53 7.67
C ARG A 131 -19.41 -22.30 8.54
N ARG A 132 -19.43 -21.20 9.26
CA ARG A 132 -20.57 -20.81 10.10
C ARG A 132 -21.82 -20.54 9.28
N LEU A 133 -21.68 -19.87 8.12
CA LEU A 133 -22.81 -19.47 7.28
C LEU A 133 -23.33 -20.60 6.37
N PHE A 134 -22.44 -21.31 5.69
CA PHE A 134 -22.79 -22.23 4.60
C PHE A 134 -22.15 -23.62 4.71
N GLY A 135 -21.46 -23.91 5.81
CA GLY A 135 -20.88 -25.22 6.08
C GLY A 135 -19.46 -25.42 5.54
N ALA A 136 -18.87 -26.55 5.93
CA ALA A 136 -17.42 -26.80 5.75
C ALA A 136 -16.97 -26.85 4.28
N ARG A 137 -17.79 -27.40 3.37
CA ARG A 137 -17.40 -27.52 1.95
C ARG A 137 -17.25 -26.15 1.28
N VAL A 138 -18.24 -25.27 1.44
CA VAL A 138 -18.21 -23.90 0.93
C VAL A 138 -17.02 -23.15 1.51
N ALA A 139 -16.79 -23.30 2.82
CA ALA A 139 -15.70 -22.64 3.52
C ALA A 139 -14.31 -23.07 3.05
N LEU A 140 -14.09 -24.38 2.84
CA LEU A 140 -12.80 -24.91 2.37
C LEU A 140 -12.45 -24.39 0.98
N TRP A 141 -13.41 -24.40 0.05
CA TRP A 141 -13.18 -23.84 -1.29
C TRP A 141 -12.98 -22.33 -1.24
N SER A 142 -13.75 -21.60 -0.40
CA SER A 142 -13.56 -20.15 -0.20
C SER A 142 -12.15 -19.85 0.29
N ALA A 143 -11.67 -20.56 1.31
CA ALA A 143 -10.33 -20.41 1.84
C ALA A 143 -9.24 -20.76 0.79
N ALA A 144 -9.44 -21.85 0.03
CA ALA A 144 -8.50 -22.29 -1.01
C ALA A 144 -8.34 -21.23 -2.11
N PHE A 145 -9.43 -20.66 -2.60
CA PHE A 145 -9.37 -19.58 -3.60
C PHE A 145 -8.73 -18.31 -3.02
N LEU A 146 -9.12 -17.88 -1.81
CA LEU A 146 -8.50 -16.70 -1.17
C LEU A 146 -7.02 -16.89 -0.88
N ALA A 147 -6.55 -18.13 -0.70
CA ALA A 147 -5.14 -18.43 -0.53
C ALA A 147 -4.31 -18.06 -1.76
N VAL A 148 -4.88 -18.19 -2.96
CA VAL A 148 -4.17 -18.07 -4.25
C VAL A 148 -4.68 -16.97 -5.18
N LEU A 149 -5.85 -16.35 -4.91
CA LEU A 149 -6.41 -15.31 -5.76
C LEU A 149 -5.51 -14.06 -5.75
N PHE A 150 -5.33 -13.42 -6.92
CA PHE A 150 -4.44 -12.29 -7.10
C PHE A 150 -4.69 -11.16 -6.10
N TRP A 151 -5.92 -10.66 -6.03
CA TRP A 151 -6.29 -9.51 -5.21
C TRP A 151 -5.91 -9.65 -3.72
N PRO A 152 -6.35 -10.67 -2.95
CA PRO A 152 -5.92 -10.83 -1.56
C PRO A 152 -4.43 -11.12 -1.39
N VAL A 153 -3.79 -11.83 -2.34
CA VAL A 153 -2.34 -12.09 -2.29
C VAL A 153 -1.56 -10.81 -2.52
N PHE A 154 -1.93 -9.99 -3.50
CA PHE A 154 -1.31 -8.72 -3.83
C PHE A 154 -1.23 -7.80 -2.61
N TYR A 155 -2.37 -7.46 -2.00
CA TYR A 155 -2.38 -6.57 -0.82
C TYR A 155 -1.74 -7.18 0.43
N SER A 156 -1.60 -8.50 0.51
CA SER A 156 -0.87 -9.16 1.59
C SER A 156 0.66 -9.05 1.46
N ARG A 157 1.17 -8.57 0.33
CA ARG A 157 2.60 -8.45 0.05
C ARG A 157 3.11 -7.01 0.13
N LEU A 158 2.20 -6.05 0.19
CA LEU A 158 2.50 -4.63 0.32
C LEU A 158 2.41 -4.20 1.78
N ALA A 159 3.30 -3.33 2.24
CA ALA A 159 3.25 -2.80 3.61
C ALA A 159 2.12 -1.78 3.76
N LEU A 160 0.89 -2.15 3.38
CA LEU A 160 -0.27 -1.28 3.39
C LEU A 160 -1.29 -1.70 4.45
N ARG A 161 -1.75 -0.73 5.24
CA ARG A 161 -2.71 -0.95 6.34
C ARG A 161 -4.06 -1.52 5.90
N ALA A 162 -4.44 -1.35 4.63
CA ALA A 162 -5.74 -1.73 4.10
C ALA A 162 -6.10 -3.21 4.30
N ILE A 163 -5.10 -4.13 4.23
CA ILE A 163 -5.33 -5.58 4.38
C ILE A 163 -5.74 -5.97 5.81
N SER A 164 -5.52 -5.12 6.81
CA SER A 164 -5.93 -5.37 8.20
C SER A 164 -7.45 -5.21 8.37
N LEU A 165 -8.10 -4.31 7.63
CA LEU A 165 -9.54 -4.07 7.70
C LEU A 165 -10.39 -5.32 7.52
N PRO A 166 -10.26 -6.13 6.44
CA PRO A 166 -11.09 -7.31 6.24
C PRO A 166 -10.90 -8.39 7.31
N VAL A 167 -9.78 -8.39 8.01
CA VAL A 167 -9.56 -9.32 9.13
C VAL A 167 -10.40 -8.92 10.34
N PHE A 168 -10.34 -7.65 10.78
CA PHE A 168 -11.11 -7.18 11.93
C PHE A 168 -12.62 -7.20 11.67
N SER A 169 -13.07 -6.73 10.51
CA SER A 169 -14.49 -6.77 10.12
C SER A 169 -15.00 -8.20 9.95
N GLY A 170 -14.19 -9.08 9.36
CA GLY A 170 -14.49 -10.51 9.21
C GLY A 170 -14.59 -11.24 10.55
N LEU A 171 -13.69 -10.93 11.49
CA LEU A 171 -13.78 -11.44 12.88
C LEU A 171 -15.03 -10.91 13.58
N ALA A 172 -15.35 -9.62 13.44
CA ALA A 172 -16.58 -9.05 13.98
C ALA A 172 -17.83 -9.80 13.46
N ALA A 173 -17.87 -10.04 12.16
CA ALA A 173 -18.93 -10.81 11.50
C ALA A 173 -18.99 -12.27 11.96
N TYR A 174 -17.84 -12.92 12.12
CA TYR A 174 -17.77 -14.29 12.64
C TYR A 174 -18.33 -14.37 14.08
N TRP A 175 -17.93 -13.44 14.96
CA TRP A 175 -18.43 -13.39 16.33
C TRP A 175 -19.91 -13.00 16.36
N TRP A 176 -20.37 -12.08 15.49
CA TRP A 176 -21.78 -11.78 15.32
C TRP A 176 -22.60 -13.05 15.05
N TRP A 177 -22.19 -13.84 14.04
CA TRP A 177 -22.91 -15.06 13.68
C TRP A 177 -22.79 -16.20 14.67
N ARG A 178 -21.85 -16.15 15.61
CA ARG A 178 -21.83 -17.10 16.74
C ARG A 178 -22.99 -16.90 17.72
N ALA A 179 -23.57 -15.73 17.77
CA ALA A 179 -24.73 -15.45 18.63
C ALA A 179 -26.05 -15.98 18.03
N PHE A 180 -26.08 -16.29 16.73
CA PHE A 180 -27.30 -16.70 16.03
C PHE A 180 -27.19 -18.14 15.51
N PRO A 181 -28.30 -18.95 15.57
CA PRO A 181 -28.33 -20.26 14.94
C PRO A 181 -28.38 -20.12 13.41
N THR A 182 -27.56 -20.87 12.70
CA THR A 182 -27.54 -20.87 11.22
C THR A 182 -28.09 -22.13 10.60
N GLY A 183 -28.15 -23.23 11.38
CA GLY A 183 -28.52 -24.55 10.88
C GLY A 183 -27.52 -25.15 9.87
N ALA A 184 -26.36 -24.55 9.70
CA ALA A 184 -25.34 -25.01 8.75
C ALA A 184 -24.58 -26.25 9.23
N GLU A 185 -24.55 -26.50 10.53
CA GLU A 185 -23.91 -27.68 11.13
C GLU A 185 -24.90 -28.49 12.00
N PRO A 186 -24.79 -29.86 12.03
CA PRO A 186 -25.68 -30.70 12.80
C PRO A 186 -25.71 -30.44 14.33
N ASN A 187 -24.61 -29.87 14.84
CA ASN A 187 -24.46 -29.51 16.26
C ASN A 187 -24.57 -27.99 16.50
N ASP A 188 -25.13 -27.24 15.52
CA ASP A 188 -25.39 -25.81 15.65
C ASP A 188 -26.55 -25.53 16.64
N ARG A 189 -26.43 -26.10 17.83
CA ARG A 189 -27.24 -25.66 18.95
C ARG A 189 -26.68 -24.30 19.32
N ALA A 190 -27.37 -23.22 18.91
CA ALA A 190 -27.14 -21.92 19.48
C ALA A 190 -26.93 -22.09 20.99
N HIS A 191 -25.89 -21.45 21.51
CA HIS A 191 -25.76 -21.38 22.97
C HIS A 191 -27.09 -20.84 23.47
N SER A 192 -27.88 -21.71 24.10
CA SER A 192 -29.26 -21.44 24.52
C SER A 192 -29.34 -20.42 25.66
N ASP A 193 -28.19 -19.92 26.10
CA ASP A 193 -28.09 -18.92 27.15
C ASP A 193 -27.97 -17.53 26.53
N ASP A 194 -28.97 -16.70 26.72
CA ASP A 194 -29.05 -15.31 26.27
C ASP A 194 -27.87 -14.46 26.81
N ARG A 195 -27.28 -14.82 27.96
CA ARG A 195 -26.10 -14.13 28.51
C ARG A 195 -24.86 -14.35 27.63
N THR A 196 -24.60 -15.57 27.24
CA THR A 196 -23.46 -15.93 26.37
C THR A 196 -23.61 -15.26 24.99
N ALA A 197 -24.80 -15.27 24.40
CA ALA A 197 -25.06 -14.57 23.14
C ALA A 197 -24.82 -13.05 23.27
N THR A 198 -25.19 -12.45 24.39
CA THR A 198 -24.96 -11.02 24.67
C THR A 198 -23.48 -10.69 24.74
N VAL A 199 -22.66 -11.49 25.46
CA VAL A 199 -21.20 -11.28 25.55
C VAL A 199 -20.53 -11.47 24.18
N ILE A 200 -20.95 -12.45 23.41
CA ILE A 200 -20.44 -12.70 22.04
C ILE A 200 -20.71 -11.50 21.14
N LEU A 201 -21.90 -10.90 21.19
CA LEU A 201 -22.21 -9.69 20.42
C LEU A 201 -21.41 -8.48 20.92
N GLY A 202 -21.15 -8.34 22.21
CA GLY A 202 -20.24 -7.32 22.72
C GLY A 202 -18.82 -7.46 22.18
N ALA A 203 -18.29 -8.67 22.10
CA ALA A 203 -16.99 -8.95 21.48
C ALA A 203 -16.98 -8.62 19.96
N ALA A 204 -18.09 -8.91 19.27
CA ALA A 204 -18.25 -8.52 17.87
C ALA A 204 -18.21 -6.98 17.70
N GLY A 205 -18.87 -6.24 18.61
CA GLY A 205 -18.86 -4.77 18.61
C GLY A 205 -17.47 -4.18 18.86
N LEU A 206 -16.69 -4.77 19.78
CA LEU A 206 -15.30 -4.40 20.02
C LEU A 206 -14.46 -4.55 18.74
N LEU A 207 -14.55 -5.70 18.06
CA LEU A 207 -13.80 -5.96 16.82
C LEU A 207 -14.24 -5.06 15.67
N ALA A 208 -15.54 -4.76 15.57
CA ALA A 208 -16.06 -3.80 14.61
C ALA A 208 -15.56 -2.37 14.90
N GLY A 209 -15.47 -1.96 16.17
CA GLY A 209 -14.88 -0.69 16.59
C GLY A 209 -13.38 -0.62 16.26
N LEU A 210 -12.62 -1.67 16.55
CA LEU A 210 -11.20 -1.75 16.19
C LEU A 210 -10.95 -1.66 14.68
N SER A 211 -11.90 -2.14 13.85
CA SER A 211 -11.76 -2.03 12.40
C SER A 211 -11.64 -0.59 11.91
N LEU A 212 -12.25 0.40 12.61
CA LEU A 212 -12.14 1.82 12.26
C LEU A 212 -10.72 2.37 12.41
N HIS A 213 -9.90 1.77 13.26
CA HIS A 213 -8.51 2.16 13.47
C HIS A 213 -7.53 1.51 12.47
N THR A 214 -8.05 0.85 11.43
CA THR A 214 -7.21 0.12 10.45
C THR A 214 -7.02 0.87 9.14
N TYR A 215 -8.13 1.34 8.53
CA TYR A 215 -8.09 1.97 7.21
C TYR A 215 -9.35 2.81 6.98
N MET A 216 -9.24 3.91 6.23
CA MET A 216 -10.34 4.85 5.98
C MET A 216 -11.63 4.21 5.44
N ALA A 217 -11.55 3.14 4.63
CA ALA A 217 -12.73 2.44 4.12
C ALA A 217 -13.52 1.70 5.21
N ALA A 218 -12.98 1.54 6.41
CA ALA A 218 -13.67 0.95 7.55
C ALA A 218 -14.91 1.75 7.99
N ARG A 219 -15.05 3.01 7.59
CA ARG A 219 -16.26 3.83 7.82
C ARG A 219 -17.53 3.19 7.23
N ALA A 220 -17.39 2.28 6.28
CA ALA A 220 -18.50 1.46 5.78
C ALA A 220 -18.95 0.35 6.75
N VAL A 221 -18.12 -0.05 7.71
CA VAL A 221 -18.43 -1.16 8.65
C VAL A 221 -19.62 -0.83 9.55
N PRO A 222 -19.70 0.33 10.23
CA PRO A 222 -20.88 0.68 11.02
C PRO A 222 -22.15 0.79 10.14
N ILE A 223 -22.03 1.29 8.91
CA ILE A 223 -23.16 1.35 7.96
C ILE A 223 -23.68 -0.06 7.69
N PHE A 224 -22.79 -1.02 7.42
CA PHE A 224 -23.15 -2.42 7.22
C PHE A 224 -23.91 -3.02 8.41
N PHE A 225 -23.36 -2.91 9.63
CA PHE A 225 -24.00 -3.48 10.82
C PHE A 225 -25.33 -2.76 11.17
N ALA A 226 -25.44 -1.46 10.90
CA ALA A 226 -26.69 -0.71 11.05
C ALA A 226 -27.76 -1.21 10.07
N MET A 227 -27.41 -1.32 8.77
CA MET A 227 -28.32 -1.83 7.75
C MET A 227 -28.76 -3.26 8.08
N TYR A 228 -27.83 -4.12 8.53
CA TYR A 228 -28.17 -5.49 8.88
C TYR A 228 -29.02 -5.58 10.16
N SER A 229 -28.76 -4.73 11.16
CA SER A 229 -29.61 -4.63 12.37
C SER A 229 -31.03 -4.17 12.02
N LEU A 230 -31.16 -3.20 11.10
CA LEU A 230 -32.46 -2.74 10.59
C LEU A 230 -33.16 -3.84 9.80
N TYR A 231 -32.44 -4.60 8.96
CA TYR A 231 -32.97 -5.76 8.27
C TYR A 231 -33.54 -6.78 9.25
N LEU A 232 -32.83 -7.13 10.34
CA LEU A 232 -33.34 -8.03 11.37
C LEU A 232 -34.58 -7.46 12.08
N LEU A 233 -34.60 -6.17 12.37
CA LEU A 233 -35.75 -5.50 12.99
C LEU A 233 -37.02 -5.60 12.13
N VAL A 234 -36.88 -5.41 10.81
CA VAL A 234 -38.03 -5.37 9.88
C VAL A 234 -38.50 -6.78 9.51
N TRP A 235 -37.60 -7.68 9.12
CA TRP A 235 -37.97 -9.01 8.56
C TRP A 235 -37.80 -10.16 9.53
N HIS A 236 -37.00 -10.01 10.61
CA HIS A 236 -36.72 -11.04 11.60
C HIS A 236 -36.92 -10.54 13.03
N ARG A 237 -38.06 -9.86 13.28
CA ARG A 237 -38.36 -9.17 14.57
C ARG A 237 -38.21 -10.09 15.78
N VAL A 238 -38.60 -11.35 15.69
CA VAL A 238 -38.46 -12.32 16.79
C VAL A 238 -37.00 -12.50 17.17
N THR A 239 -36.11 -12.66 16.17
CA THR A 239 -34.67 -12.77 16.38
C THR A 239 -34.09 -11.50 16.94
N PHE A 240 -34.48 -10.34 16.42
CA PHE A 240 -34.06 -9.02 16.91
C PHE A 240 -34.46 -8.82 18.36
N CYS A 241 -35.73 -9.02 18.71
CA CYS A 241 -36.25 -8.83 20.06
C CYS A 241 -35.64 -9.81 21.06
N ARG A 242 -35.32 -11.04 20.65
CA ARG A 242 -34.62 -12.00 21.51
C ARG A 242 -33.20 -11.56 21.85
N HIS A 243 -32.48 -10.96 20.93
CA HIS A 243 -31.06 -10.60 21.09
C HIS A 243 -30.84 -9.08 21.30
N TRP A 244 -31.87 -8.30 21.58
CA TRP A 244 -31.78 -6.83 21.66
C TRP A 244 -30.73 -6.33 22.65
N ARG A 245 -30.57 -7.03 23.81
CA ARG A 245 -29.53 -6.68 24.82
C ARG A 245 -28.13 -6.86 24.25
N GLY A 246 -27.90 -7.92 23.49
CA GLY A 246 -26.65 -8.17 22.82
C GLY A 246 -26.36 -7.15 21.70
N LEU A 247 -27.39 -6.74 20.94
CA LEU A 247 -27.29 -5.69 19.94
C LEU A 247 -26.95 -4.33 20.56
N VAL A 248 -27.57 -4.00 21.68
CA VAL A 248 -27.21 -2.79 22.45
C VAL A 248 -25.76 -2.87 22.94
N LEU A 249 -25.33 -4.00 23.48
CA LEU A 249 -23.93 -4.17 23.92
C LEU A 249 -22.95 -4.11 22.74
N PHE A 250 -23.31 -4.65 21.57
CA PHE A 250 -22.54 -4.51 20.34
C PHE A 250 -22.28 -3.03 20.01
N TRP A 251 -23.33 -2.23 19.98
CA TRP A 251 -23.19 -0.80 19.64
C TRP A 251 -22.48 0.01 20.74
N LEU A 252 -22.68 -0.35 22.01
CA LEU A 252 -21.96 0.29 23.12
C LEU A 252 -20.46 0.04 23.04
N THR A 253 -20.05 -1.22 22.86
CA THR A 253 -18.62 -1.56 22.74
C THR A 253 -18.01 -0.99 21.46
N PHE A 254 -18.76 -1.00 20.34
CA PHE A 254 -18.36 -0.34 19.11
C PHE A 254 -18.09 1.16 19.34
N ILE A 255 -19.04 1.87 19.94
CA ILE A 255 -18.93 3.32 20.19
C ILE A 255 -17.75 3.63 21.12
N VAL A 256 -17.59 2.88 22.21
CA VAL A 256 -16.48 3.08 23.14
C VAL A 256 -15.12 2.97 22.45
N ILE A 257 -14.95 1.98 21.59
CA ILE A 257 -13.68 1.77 20.85
C ILE A 257 -13.50 2.80 19.73
N ALA A 258 -14.57 3.17 19.03
CA ALA A 258 -14.52 4.12 17.93
C ALA A 258 -14.40 5.58 18.40
N ALA A 259 -14.94 5.92 19.60
CA ALA A 259 -15.05 7.28 20.08
C ALA A 259 -13.73 8.08 20.08
N PRO A 260 -12.60 7.55 20.55
CA PRO A 260 -11.35 8.32 20.56
C PRO A 260 -10.95 8.82 19.17
N LEU A 261 -11.01 7.95 18.16
CA LEU A 261 -10.70 8.33 16.77
C LEU A 261 -11.71 9.33 16.22
N VAL A 262 -13.02 9.07 16.42
CA VAL A 262 -14.08 9.94 15.92
C VAL A 262 -13.99 11.33 16.55
N ILE A 263 -13.76 11.41 17.87
CA ILE A 263 -13.58 12.68 18.58
C ILE A 263 -12.37 13.44 18.04
N TYR A 264 -11.23 12.74 17.82
CA TYR A 264 -10.04 13.36 17.27
C TYR A 264 -10.31 13.97 15.88
N LEU A 265 -10.91 13.21 14.96
CA LEU A 265 -11.18 13.66 13.59
C LEU A 265 -12.22 14.80 13.55
N LEU A 266 -13.24 14.77 14.40
CA LEU A 266 -14.20 15.87 14.53
C LEU A 266 -13.57 17.14 15.09
N SER A 267 -12.58 16.99 15.98
CA SER A 267 -11.85 18.14 16.57
C SER A 267 -10.76 18.69 15.64
N ASN A 268 -10.30 17.92 14.67
CA ASN A 268 -9.23 18.27 13.74
C ASN A 268 -9.64 17.98 12.28
N PRO A 269 -10.58 18.72 11.69
CA PRO A 269 -11.07 18.43 10.33
C PRO A 269 -9.99 18.52 9.25
N SER A 270 -8.95 19.34 9.46
CA SER A 270 -7.81 19.49 8.56
C SER A 270 -6.87 18.29 8.54
N ALA A 271 -7.00 17.35 9.48
CA ALA A 271 -6.18 16.14 9.52
C ALA A 271 -6.50 15.15 8.37
N GLU A 272 -7.67 15.27 7.73
CA GLU A 272 -8.16 14.36 6.71
C GLU A 272 -7.96 14.90 5.28
N VAL A 273 -6.75 15.30 4.92
CA VAL A 273 -6.43 15.87 3.59
C VAL A 273 -6.83 14.90 2.47
N ARG A 274 -6.53 13.60 2.62
CA ARG A 274 -6.83 12.58 1.60
C ARG A 274 -8.32 12.49 1.25
N VAL A 275 -9.21 12.67 2.22
CA VAL A 275 -10.65 12.57 1.97
C VAL A 275 -11.10 13.70 1.04
N THR A 276 -10.65 14.92 1.30
CA THR A 276 -11.03 16.10 0.50
C THR A 276 -10.48 16.09 -0.93
N GLU A 277 -9.36 15.40 -1.16
CA GLU A 277 -8.79 15.24 -2.50
C GLU A 277 -9.60 14.27 -3.38
N VAL A 278 -10.21 13.25 -2.78
CA VAL A 278 -10.84 12.16 -3.54
C VAL A 278 -12.36 12.18 -3.54
N ASP A 279 -13.02 13.08 -2.82
CA ASP A 279 -14.47 13.07 -2.56
C ASP A 279 -15.32 13.80 -3.63
N ALA A 280 -14.77 14.13 -4.79
CA ALA A 280 -15.51 14.85 -5.84
C ALA A 280 -16.85 14.19 -6.22
N PRO A 281 -16.98 12.85 -6.39
CA PRO A 281 -18.27 12.21 -6.63
C PRO A 281 -19.25 12.35 -5.46
N LEU A 282 -18.77 12.37 -4.22
CA LEU A 282 -19.60 12.60 -3.04
C LEU A 282 -20.14 14.03 -3.03
N ARG A 283 -19.31 15.03 -3.32
CA ARG A 283 -19.73 16.42 -3.42
C ARG A 283 -20.76 16.63 -4.53
N ALA A 284 -20.56 16.00 -5.69
CA ALA A 284 -21.53 15.99 -6.79
C ALA A 284 -22.87 15.39 -6.34
N LEU A 285 -22.86 14.25 -5.66
CA LEU A 285 -24.05 13.61 -5.08
C LEU A 285 -24.79 14.54 -4.13
N LEU A 286 -24.07 15.20 -3.22
CA LEU A 286 -24.66 16.14 -2.24
C LEU A 286 -25.22 17.40 -2.89
N SER A 287 -24.71 17.81 -4.05
CA SER A 287 -25.25 18.91 -4.87
C SER A 287 -26.39 18.48 -5.80
N GLY A 288 -26.79 17.18 -5.79
CA GLY A 288 -27.88 16.63 -6.58
C GLY A 288 -27.47 16.00 -7.92
N ASP A 289 -26.19 15.98 -8.26
CA ASP A 289 -25.70 15.27 -9.45
C ASP A 289 -25.33 13.82 -9.12
N LEU A 290 -26.23 12.90 -9.55
CA LEU A 290 -26.07 11.45 -9.37
C LEU A 290 -25.12 10.81 -10.40
N ARG A 291 -24.77 11.50 -11.47
CA ARG A 291 -24.08 10.93 -12.63
C ARG A 291 -22.73 10.31 -12.28
N PRO A 292 -21.81 10.98 -11.56
CA PRO A 292 -20.51 10.40 -11.23
C PRO A 292 -20.63 9.13 -10.40
N VAL A 293 -21.59 9.08 -9.46
CA VAL A 293 -21.83 7.92 -8.60
C VAL A 293 -22.42 6.75 -9.40
N LEU A 294 -23.31 7.00 -10.36
CA LEU A 294 -23.85 5.96 -11.23
C LEU A 294 -22.78 5.40 -12.18
N GLU A 295 -21.94 6.26 -12.76
CA GLU A 295 -20.80 5.85 -13.59
C GLU A 295 -19.82 4.98 -12.79
N ASN A 296 -19.47 5.39 -11.58
CA ASN A 296 -18.66 4.59 -10.67
C ASN A 296 -19.33 3.24 -10.34
N GLY A 297 -20.64 3.23 -10.14
CA GLY A 297 -21.41 2.01 -9.90
C GLY A 297 -21.30 1.00 -11.04
N VAL A 298 -21.38 1.46 -12.29
CA VAL A 298 -21.22 0.62 -13.48
C VAL A 298 -19.78 0.07 -13.57
N ARG A 299 -18.77 0.92 -13.36
CA ARG A 299 -17.36 0.50 -13.36
C ARG A 299 -17.08 -0.53 -12.26
N ILE A 300 -17.56 -0.29 -11.03
CA ILE A 300 -17.43 -1.22 -9.92
C ILE A 300 -18.14 -2.55 -10.22
N ALA A 301 -19.33 -2.51 -10.82
CA ALA A 301 -20.00 -3.72 -11.23
C ALA A 301 -19.18 -4.51 -12.27
N GLY A 302 -18.51 -3.83 -13.20
CA GLY A 302 -17.61 -4.44 -14.19
C GLY A 302 -16.32 -5.02 -13.60
N MET A 303 -15.86 -4.52 -12.45
CA MET A 303 -14.59 -4.86 -11.83
C MET A 303 -14.38 -6.37 -11.63
N PHE A 304 -15.43 -7.10 -11.35
CA PHE A 304 -15.34 -8.52 -11.03
C PHE A 304 -15.13 -9.44 -12.23
N GLY A 305 -15.40 -8.97 -13.46
CA GLY A 305 -15.30 -9.86 -14.63
C GLY A 305 -15.09 -9.20 -15.98
N VAL A 306 -15.04 -7.87 -16.04
CA VAL A 306 -14.89 -7.11 -17.29
C VAL A 306 -13.59 -6.32 -17.26
N GLU A 307 -13.51 -5.30 -16.41
CA GLU A 307 -12.36 -4.40 -16.30
C GLU A 307 -12.14 -4.04 -14.84
N GLY A 308 -10.97 -4.37 -14.30
CA GLY A 308 -10.60 -4.14 -12.91
C GLY A 308 -10.03 -2.75 -12.66
N ASP A 309 -9.36 -2.60 -11.51
CA ASP A 309 -8.67 -1.38 -11.11
C ASP A 309 -7.64 -0.97 -12.18
N PRO A 310 -7.71 0.26 -12.71
CA PRO A 310 -6.86 0.69 -13.82
C PRO A 310 -5.42 1.05 -13.39
N LEU A 311 -5.14 1.16 -12.08
CA LEU A 311 -3.85 1.65 -11.58
C LEU A 311 -2.87 0.49 -11.40
N TRP A 312 -1.71 0.56 -12.05
CA TRP A 312 -0.59 -0.38 -11.86
C TRP A 312 -0.11 -0.43 -10.41
N ARG A 313 -0.26 0.66 -9.69
CA ARG A 313 0.04 0.74 -8.25
C ARG A 313 -0.85 -0.19 -7.40
N GLN A 314 -2.06 -0.49 -7.84
CA GLN A 314 -3.07 -1.23 -7.06
C GLN A 314 -3.47 -2.57 -7.67
N ASN A 315 -3.09 -2.83 -8.92
CA ASN A 315 -3.47 -4.00 -9.68
C ASN A 315 -2.47 -4.20 -10.84
N ILE A 316 -2.65 -5.23 -11.65
CA ILE A 316 -2.26 -5.18 -13.06
C ILE A 316 -3.36 -4.38 -13.74
N ALA A 317 -3.02 -3.23 -14.35
CA ALA A 317 -4.00 -2.26 -14.85
C ALA A 317 -5.12 -2.93 -15.67
N GLY A 318 -6.36 -2.66 -15.29
CA GLY A 318 -7.55 -3.21 -15.95
C GLY A 318 -7.82 -4.70 -15.71
N ARG A 319 -6.95 -5.45 -15.01
CA ARG A 319 -7.17 -6.86 -14.74
C ARG A 319 -8.41 -7.06 -13.86
N PRO A 320 -9.43 -7.81 -14.32
CA PRO A 320 -10.61 -8.11 -13.51
C PRO A 320 -10.25 -9.03 -12.33
N VAL A 321 -11.10 -9.00 -11.29
CA VAL A 321 -10.91 -9.83 -10.09
C VAL A 321 -10.94 -11.31 -10.40
N PHE A 322 -11.82 -11.72 -11.34
CA PHE A 322 -12.05 -13.10 -11.70
C PHE A 322 -11.81 -13.36 -13.18
N ASP A 323 -11.44 -14.59 -13.51
CA ASP A 323 -11.58 -15.12 -14.87
C ASP A 323 -13.07 -15.19 -15.28
N PRO A 324 -13.37 -15.32 -16.58
CA PRO A 324 -14.77 -15.27 -17.07
C PRO A 324 -15.70 -16.31 -16.44
N VAL A 325 -15.19 -17.51 -16.11
CA VAL A 325 -16.01 -18.57 -15.51
C VAL A 325 -16.34 -18.23 -14.07
N MET A 326 -15.34 -17.82 -13.29
CA MET A 326 -15.53 -17.44 -11.91
C MET A 326 -16.36 -16.15 -11.79
N ALA A 327 -16.18 -15.20 -12.72
CA ALA A 327 -17.01 -13.99 -12.80
C ALA A 327 -18.49 -14.33 -13.03
N PHE A 328 -18.78 -15.22 -13.99
CA PHE A 328 -20.15 -15.71 -14.20
C PHE A 328 -20.73 -16.33 -12.93
N LEU A 329 -19.97 -17.18 -12.25
CA LEU A 329 -20.40 -17.80 -10.99
C LEU A 329 -20.61 -16.77 -9.87
N PHE A 330 -19.80 -15.73 -9.82
CA PHE A 330 -19.94 -14.63 -8.86
C PHE A 330 -21.23 -13.86 -9.09
N TYR A 331 -21.50 -13.39 -10.32
CA TYR A 331 -22.74 -12.66 -10.62
C TYR A 331 -23.98 -13.54 -10.44
N ALA A 332 -23.90 -14.81 -10.82
CA ALA A 332 -24.99 -15.77 -10.57
C ALA A 332 -25.22 -15.98 -9.05
N GLY A 333 -24.16 -15.96 -8.25
CA GLY A 333 -24.24 -16.01 -6.78
C GLY A 333 -24.86 -14.76 -6.17
N VAL A 334 -24.54 -13.58 -6.71
CA VAL A 334 -25.19 -12.31 -6.33
C VAL A 334 -26.67 -12.35 -6.68
N ALA A 335 -27.02 -12.75 -7.90
CA ALA A 335 -28.42 -12.89 -8.35
C ALA A 335 -29.21 -13.90 -7.50
N LEU A 336 -28.61 -15.06 -7.17
CA LEU A 336 -29.19 -16.03 -6.25
C LEU A 336 -29.42 -15.43 -4.87
N SER A 337 -28.47 -14.65 -4.36
CA SER A 337 -28.58 -14.00 -3.05
C SER A 337 -29.68 -12.94 -3.06
N LEU A 338 -29.80 -12.18 -4.15
CA LEU A 338 -30.93 -11.25 -4.37
C LEU A 338 -32.28 -11.99 -4.40
N TRP A 339 -32.36 -13.13 -5.05
CA TRP A 339 -33.58 -13.93 -5.05
C TRP A 339 -33.93 -14.48 -3.66
N ARG A 340 -32.89 -14.84 -2.86
CA ARG A 340 -33.04 -15.39 -1.50
C ARG A 340 -32.83 -14.35 -0.40
N TRP A 341 -32.98 -13.09 -0.66
CA TRP A 341 -32.70 -11.99 0.28
C TRP A 341 -33.45 -12.07 1.61
N ARG A 342 -34.55 -12.86 1.70
CA ARG A 342 -35.26 -13.15 2.94
C ARG A 342 -34.52 -14.12 3.86
N ASP A 343 -33.57 -14.91 3.36
CA ASP A 343 -32.66 -15.69 4.21
C ASP A 343 -31.62 -14.73 4.80
N PRO A 344 -31.51 -14.67 6.15
CA PRO A 344 -30.57 -13.76 6.80
C PRO A 344 -29.12 -13.87 6.33
N ARG A 345 -28.69 -15.06 5.91
CA ARG A 345 -27.33 -15.29 5.41
C ARG A 345 -27.10 -14.62 4.06
N HIS A 346 -28.06 -14.70 3.15
CA HIS A 346 -28.00 -14.05 1.84
C HIS A 346 -28.13 -12.54 1.96
N ALA A 347 -29.04 -12.03 2.80
CA ALA A 347 -29.16 -10.61 3.11
C ALA A 347 -27.84 -10.05 3.68
N PHE A 348 -27.20 -10.80 4.58
CA PHE A 348 -25.91 -10.43 5.15
C PHE A 348 -24.84 -10.25 4.08
N LEU A 349 -24.70 -11.21 3.14
CA LEU A 349 -23.76 -11.08 2.02
C LEU A 349 -24.04 -9.86 1.15
N LEU A 350 -25.31 -9.62 0.81
CA LEU A 350 -25.71 -8.50 -0.06
C LEU A 350 -25.44 -7.14 0.60
N LEU A 351 -25.80 -6.99 1.88
CA LEU A 351 -25.58 -5.75 2.60
C LEU A 351 -24.09 -5.49 2.84
N TRP A 352 -23.31 -6.56 3.04
CA TRP A 352 -21.85 -6.42 3.13
C TRP A 352 -21.23 -6.00 1.79
N LEU A 353 -21.66 -6.63 0.67
CA LEU A 353 -21.25 -6.20 -0.67
C LEU A 353 -21.58 -4.72 -0.89
N ALA A 354 -22.84 -4.34 -0.63
CA ALA A 354 -23.30 -2.96 -0.79
C ALA A 354 -22.48 -1.97 0.05
N ALA A 355 -22.23 -2.27 1.33
CA ALA A 355 -21.42 -1.41 2.19
C ALA A 355 -19.95 -1.35 1.73
N SER A 356 -19.37 -2.48 1.31
CA SER A 356 -17.97 -2.54 0.90
C SER A 356 -17.68 -1.72 -0.37
N VAL A 357 -18.65 -1.52 -1.25
CA VAL A 357 -18.45 -0.74 -2.48
C VAL A 357 -18.62 0.77 -2.26
N ILE A 358 -19.25 1.21 -1.16
CA ILE A 358 -19.50 2.63 -0.87
C ILE A 358 -18.22 3.48 -0.95
N PRO A 359 -17.07 3.10 -0.34
CA PRO A 359 -15.87 3.93 -0.38
C PRO A 359 -15.37 4.20 -1.80
N SER A 360 -15.44 3.23 -2.71
CA SER A 360 -15.05 3.42 -4.11
C SER A 360 -16.15 4.12 -4.93
N LEU A 361 -17.41 3.97 -4.53
CA LEU A 361 -18.55 4.57 -5.23
C LEU A 361 -18.54 6.10 -5.13
N VAL A 362 -18.17 6.62 -3.95
CA VAL A 362 -18.21 8.05 -3.64
C VAL A 362 -16.87 8.77 -3.82
N THR A 363 -15.87 8.12 -4.40
CA THR A 363 -14.54 8.68 -4.62
C THR A 363 -14.14 8.64 -6.08
N ILE A 364 -13.13 9.45 -6.46
CA ILE A 364 -12.50 9.39 -7.78
C ILE A 364 -11.79 8.01 -7.97
N ASP A 365 -11.35 7.72 -9.19
CA ASP A 365 -10.58 6.51 -9.55
C ASP A 365 -11.32 5.19 -9.28
N ALA A 366 -12.63 5.18 -9.52
CA ALA A 366 -13.38 3.93 -9.48
C ALA A 366 -13.20 3.13 -10.80
N PRO A 367 -13.08 1.78 -10.70
CA PRO A 367 -13.12 0.96 -9.51
C PRO A 367 -11.77 0.94 -8.76
N SER A 368 -11.78 1.04 -7.45
CA SER A 368 -10.56 0.99 -6.64
C SER A 368 -10.54 -0.26 -5.76
N SER A 369 -9.62 -1.17 -6.04
CA SER A 369 -9.48 -2.45 -5.36
C SER A 369 -9.10 -2.29 -3.87
N ILE A 370 -8.28 -1.29 -3.53
CA ILE A 370 -7.93 -1.01 -2.14
C ILE A 370 -9.11 -0.48 -1.32
N ARG A 371 -10.00 0.32 -1.94
CA ARG A 371 -11.16 0.90 -1.24
C ARG A 371 -12.28 -0.12 -1.01
N ILE A 372 -12.33 -1.20 -1.82
CA ILE A 372 -13.32 -2.29 -1.72
C ILE A 372 -12.76 -3.50 -0.94
N VAL A 373 -11.55 -3.41 -0.40
CA VAL A 373 -10.84 -4.53 0.24
C VAL A 373 -11.66 -5.23 1.34
N ASN A 374 -12.60 -4.51 1.98
CA ASN A 374 -13.48 -5.06 3.00
C ASN A 374 -14.41 -6.19 2.50
N LEU A 375 -14.55 -6.36 1.18
CA LEU A 375 -15.33 -7.45 0.58
C LEU A 375 -14.63 -8.81 0.67
N LEU A 376 -13.31 -8.86 0.85
CA LEU A 376 -12.50 -10.08 0.75
C LEU A 376 -12.99 -11.26 1.62
N PRO A 377 -13.46 -11.08 2.88
CA PRO A 377 -13.91 -12.22 3.71
C PRO A 377 -15.07 -12.99 3.13
N ILE A 378 -15.92 -12.34 2.33
CA ILE A 378 -17.15 -12.94 1.78
C ILE A 378 -17.11 -13.09 0.25
N LEU A 379 -16.06 -12.58 -0.41
CA LEU A 379 -15.95 -12.53 -1.86
C LEU A 379 -16.24 -13.88 -2.53
N MET A 380 -15.61 -14.94 -2.03
CA MET A 380 -15.72 -16.29 -2.58
C MET A 380 -17.00 -17.02 -2.15
N LEU A 381 -17.76 -16.48 -1.21
CA LEU A 381 -19.04 -17.11 -0.80
C LEU A 381 -20.09 -17.02 -1.90
N PHE A 382 -20.12 -15.94 -2.70
CA PHE A 382 -21.10 -15.79 -3.79
C PHE A 382 -21.00 -16.90 -4.82
N PRO A 383 -19.86 -17.14 -5.52
CA PRO A 383 -19.77 -18.19 -6.52
C PRO A 383 -19.99 -19.58 -5.93
N LEU A 384 -19.50 -19.83 -4.72
CA LEU A 384 -19.58 -21.15 -4.11
C LEU A 384 -20.97 -21.48 -3.59
N VAL A 385 -21.71 -20.50 -3.07
CA VAL A 385 -23.12 -20.69 -2.67
C VAL A 385 -23.99 -20.97 -3.90
N PHE A 386 -23.74 -20.32 -5.04
CA PHE A 386 -24.44 -20.63 -6.29
C PHE A 386 -24.25 -22.11 -6.68
N ILE A 387 -23.00 -22.59 -6.73
CA ILE A 387 -22.66 -23.96 -7.09
C ILE A 387 -23.35 -24.99 -6.17
N HIS A 388 -23.37 -24.69 -4.86
CA HIS A 388 -23.87 -25.64 -3.86
C HIS A 388 -25.38 -25.57 -3.62
N SER A 389 -26.06 -24.51 -4.05
CA SER A 389 -27.48 -24.26 -3.75
C SER A 389 -28.42 -24.41 -4.94
N THR A 390 -27.94 -24.72 -6.14
CA THR A 390 -28.77 -24.77 -7.35
C THR A 390 -29.53 -26.08 -7.44
N PRO A 391 -30.91 -26.06 -7.45
CA PRO A 391 -31.73 -27.27 -7.52
C PRO A 391 -31.57 -28.07 -8.83
N LYS A 392 -31.24 -27.40 -9.96
CA LYS A 392 -30.97 -28.06 -11.24
C LYS A 392 -29.73 -28.95 -11.24
N LEU A 393 -28.75 -28.66 -10.37
CA LEU A 393 -27.66 -29.57 -10.11
C LEU A 393 -28.12 -30.76 -9.25
N SER A 394 -29.18 -30.63 -8.44
CA SER A 394 -29.74 -31.74 -7.69
C SER A 394 -30.52 -32.72 -8.59
N THR A 395 -31.18 -32.25 -9.63
CA THR A 395 -31.83 -33.12 -10.64
C THR A 395 -30.81 -33.80 -11.57
N LEU A 396 -29.67 -33.15 -11.86
CA LEU A 396 -28.53 -33.83 -12.48
C LEU A 396 -27.89 -34.83 -11.51
N ARG A 397 -27.91 -34.55 -10.22
CA ARG A 397 -27.45 -35.43 -9.13
C ARG A 397 -28.36 -36.67 -9.00
N GLU A 398 -29.66 -36.56 -9.23
CA GLU A 398 -30.59 -37.70 -9.25
C GLU A 398 -30.38 -38.60 -10.47
N LYS A 399 -29.97 -38.03 -11.62
CA LYS A 399 -29.70 -38.77 -12.88
C LYS A 399 -28.28 -39.36 -12.95
N LEU A 400 -27.30 -38.70 -12.35
CA LEU A 400 -25.94 -39.21 -12.16
C LEU A 400 -25.84 -39.64 -10.70
N SER A 401 -25.18 -40.78 -10.42
CA SER A 401 -24.94 -41.17 -9.02
C SER A 401 -24.39 -39.95 -8.24
N THR A 402 -24.92 -39.70 -7.06
CA THR A 402 -24.61 -38.52 -6.21
C THR A 402 -23.10 -38.32 -6.01
N ASP A 403 -22.34 -39.39 -6.12
CA ASP A 403 -20.89 -39.42 -6.01
C ASP A 403 -20.18 -38.85 -7.26
N LEU A 404 -20.65 -39.23 -8.47
CA LEU A 404 -20.04 -38.73 -9.72
C LEU A 404 -20.23 -37.23 -9.90
N SER A 405 -21.43 -36.70 -9.63
CA SER A 405 -21.71 -35.25 -9.76
C SER A 405 -20.89 -34.42 -8.76
N THR A 406 -20.69 -34.91 -7.54
CA THR A 406 -19.85 -34.25 -6.53
C THR A 406 -18.38 -34.26 -6.95
N ARG A 407 -17.89 -35.36 -7.52
CA ARG A 407 -16.51 -35.44 -8.06
C ARG A 407 -16.31 -34.49 -9.23
N LEU A 408 -17.23 -34.41 -10.18
CA LEU A 408 -17.13 -33.49 -11.34
C LEU A 408 -17.08 -32.03 -10.91
N VAL A 409 -17.92 -31.60 -9.97
CA VAL A 409 -17.88 -30.24 -9.41
C VAL A 409 -16.54 -29.98 -8.71
N SER A 410 -16.05 -30.94 -7.91
CA SER A 410 -14.76 -30.79 -7.22
C SER A 410 -13.59 -30.73 -8.20
N TRP A 411 -13.58 -31.52 -9.27
CA TRP A 411 -12.59 -31.45 -10.33
C TRP A 411 -12.63 -30.10 -11.07
N GLY A 412 -13.82 -29.60 -11.42
CA GLY A 412 -13.97 -28.29 -12.04
C GLY A 412 -13.45 -27.15 -11.16
N LEU A 413 -13.79 -27.16 -9.85
CA LEU A 413 -13.25 -26.19 -8.91
C LEU A 413 -11.73 -26.35 -8.73
N GLY A 414 -11.21 -27.57 -8.75
CA GLY A 414 -9.76 -27.84 -8.70
C GLY A 414 -9.02 -27.23 -9.88
N ILE A 415 -9.53 -27.39 -11.11
CA ILE A 415 -8.97 -26.79 -12.32
C ILE A 415 -8.98 -25.27 -12.23
N LEU A 416 -10.10 -24.67 -11.83
CA LEU A 416 -10.22 -23.21 -11.62
C LEU A 416 -9.24 -22.69 -10.55
N LEU A 417 -9.07 -23.46 -9.47
CA LEU A 417 -8.11 -23.11 -8.41
C LEU A 417 -6.67 -23.12 -8.93
N LEU A 418 -6.28 -24.17 -9.68
CA LEU A 418 -4.95 -24.26 -10.29
C LEU A 418 -4.73 -23.14 -11.30
N TYR A 419 -5.73 -22.82 -12.11
CA TYR A 419 -5.68 -21.68 -13.03
C TYR A 419 -5.50 -20.36 -12.28
N SER A 420 -6.29 -20.12 -11.21
CA SER A 420 -6.15 -18.92 -10.36
C SER A 420 -4.77 -18.82 -9.72
N ALA A 421 -4.22 -19.94 -9.22
CA ALA A 421 -2.87 -20.00 -8.66
C ALA A 421 -1.81 -19.66 -9.70
N TRP A 422 -1.88 -20.27 -10.90
CA TRP A 422 -0.97 -20.00 -12.00
C TRP A 422 -1.07 -18.55 -12.49
N SER A 423 -2.30 -18.03 -12.66
CA SER A 423 -2.57 -16.66 -13.09
C SER A 423 -2.05 -15.63 -12.08
N THR A 424 -2.17 -15.92 -10.78
CA THR A 424 -1.59 -15.09 -9.71
C THR A 424 -0.07 -15.14 -9.72
N TYR A 425 0.52 -16.34 -9.83
CA TYR A 425 1.96 -16.50 -9.94
C TYR A 425 2.51 -15.73 -11.14
N SER A 426 1.96 -15.95 -12.34
CA SER A 426 2.39 -15.25 -13.54
C SER A 426 2.21 -13.73 -13.41
N GLY A 427 1.07 -13.29 -12.87
CA GLY A 427 0.79 -11.87 -12.67
C GLY A 427 1.78 -11.20 -11.71
N LEU A 428 2.00 -11.79 -10.53
CA LEU A 428 2.82 -11.18 -9.48
C LEU A 428 4.33 -11.28 -9.72
N TRP A 429 4.83 -12.37 -10.28
CA TRP A 429 6.28 -12.58 -10.41
C TRP A 429 6.83 -12.36 -11.81
N ARG A 430 5.96 -12.15 -12.82
CA ARG A 430 6.40 -11.94 -14.21
C ARG A 430 5.85 -10.66 -14.84
N VAL A 431 4.52 -10.45 -14.77
CA VAL A 431 3.86 -9.34 -15.49
C VAL A 431 3.99 -8.03 -14.73
N TRP A 432 3.57 -8.02 -13.48
CA TRP A 432 3.50 -6.81 -12.68
C TRP A 432 4.87 -6.17 -12.40
N PRO A 433 5.89 -6.90 -11.91
CA PRO A 433 7.20 -6.31 -11.60
C PRO A 433 8.04 -5.96 -12.84
N ALA A 434 7.64 -6.41 -14.03
CA ALA A 434 8.30 -6.07 -15.29
C ALA A 434 7.74 -4.81 -15.96
N ASN A 435 6.67 -4.23 -15.42
CA ASN A 435 6.08 -3.01 -15.97
C ASN A 435 6.86 -1.77 -15.52
N ASP A 436 7.17 -0.87 -16.45
CA ASP A 436 7.99 0.33 -16.21
C ASP A 436 7.36 1.27 -15.17
N GLU A 437 6.02 1.45 -15.18
CA GLU A 437 5.31 2.26 -14.18
C GLU A 437 5.46 1.66 -12.79
N VAL A 438 5.34 0.33 -12.65
CA VAL A 438 5.55 -0.37 -11.38
C VAL A 438 6.98 -0.18 -10.90
N ARG A 439 7.97 -0.37 -11.77
CA ARG A 439 9.38 -0.22 -11.42
C ARG A 439 9.72 1.19 -10.98
N PHE A 440 9.11 2.19 -11.65
CA PHE A 440 9.25 3.59 -11.27
C PHE A 440 8.61 3.89 -9.90
N VAL A 441 7.32 3.55 -9.73
CA VAL A 441 6.56 3.84 -8.49
C VAL A 441 7.15 3.12 -7.27
N TRP A 442 7.68 1.89 -7.45
CA TRP A 442 8.36 1.12 -6.39
C TRP A 442 9.85 1.42 -6.28
N GLN A 443 10.36 2.45 -6.93
CA GLN A 443 11.78 2.85 -6.85
C GLN A 443 12.74 1.66 -7.02
N ALA A 444 12.45 0.81 -8.00
CA ALA A 444 13.23 -0.40 -8.27
C ALA A 444 14.71 -0.09 -8.50
N ALA A 445 15.01 1.00 -9.19
CA ALA A 445 16.39 1.42 -9.46
C ALA A 445 17.16 1.77 -8.18
N LEU A 446 16.54 2.41 -7.16
CA LEU A 446 17.20 2.66 -5.88
C LEU A 446 17.48 1.34 -5.13
N THR A 447 16.55 0.38 -5.19
CA THR A 447 16.77 -0.95 -4.61
C THR A 447 17.90 -1.70 -5.34
N GLU A 448 18.00 -1.56 -6.66
CA GLU A 448 19.13 -2.11 -7.45
C GLU A 448 20.43 -1.40 -7.12
N ALA A 449 20.42 -0.08 -6.88
CA ALA A 449 21.57 0.69 -6.43
C ALA A 449 22.07 0.20 -5.07
N ALA A 450 21.18 0.01 -4.11
CA ALA A 450 21.52 -0.55 -2.80
C ALA A 450 22.13 -1.95 -2.93
N ALA A 451 21.53 -2.82 -3.76
CA ALA A 451 22.05 -4.16 -4.00
C ALA A 451 23.42 -4.15 -4.67
N TYR A 452 23.67 -3.23 -5.60
CA TYR A 452 24.99 -3.03 -6.22
C TYR A 452 26.03 -2.62 -5.18
N LEU A 453 25.69 -1.66 -4.33
CA LEU A 453 26.59 -1.19 -3.28
C LEU A 453 26.89 -2.28 -2.24
N ASP A 454 25.90 -3.10 -1.86
CA ASP A 454 26.08 -4.22 -0.92
C ASP A 454 26.98 -5.33 -1.49
N GLN A 455 26.92 -5.60 -2.79
CA GLN A 455 27.69 -6.67 -3.45
C GLN A 455 29.08 -6.22 -3.90
N SER A 456 29.31 -4.94 -4.01
CA SER A 456 30.57 -4.37 -4.47
C SER A 456 31.52 -4.13 -3.29
N GLU A 457 32.84 -4.25 -3.53
CA GLU A 457 33.88 -3.82 -2.60
C GLU A 457 34.05 -2.28 -2.62
N VAL A 458 32.98 -1.53 -2.83
CA VAL A 458 33.02 -0.08 -2.84
C VAL A 458 33.42 0.40 -1.46
N SER A 459 34.56 1.06 -1.39
CA SER A 459 35.01 1.84 -0.24
C SER A 459 35.21 3.26 -0.72
N GLY A 460 34.62 4.22 -0.06
CA GLY A 460 34.73 5.63 -0.46
C GLY A 460 33.39 6.34 -0.56
N PRO A 461 33.41 7.58 -0.98
CA PRO A 461 32.22 8.42 -1.03
C PRO A 461 31.29 8.02 -2.18
N VAL A 462 29.98 8.00 -1.91
CA VAL A 462 28.93 7.64 -2.85
C VAL A 462 27.88 8.74 -2.94
N ALA A 463 27.53 9.15 -4.16
CA ALA A 463 26.37 9.97 -4.43
C ALA A 463 25.27 9.13 -5.10
N VAL A 464 24.05 9.23 -4.59
CA VAL A 464 22.88 8.50 -5.06
C VAL A 464 21.90 9.49 -5.66
N GLY A 465 21.68 9.39 -6.97
CA GLY A 465 20.67 10.15 -7.67
C GLY A 465 19.30 9.51 -7.49
N GLY A 466 18.28 10.33 -7.26
CA GLY A 466 16.91 9.88 -7.11
C GLY A 466 15.90 10.95 -7.47
N TRP A 467 14.63 10.65 -7.26
CA TRP A 467 13.53 11.55 -7.62
C TRP A 467 13.14 12.49 -6.46
N THR A 468 13.37 12.06 -5.23
CA THR A 468 12.97 12.75 -4.00
C THR A 468 14.11 12.77 -2.97
N PRO A 469 15.28 13.33 -3.33
CA PRO A 469 16.48 13.27 -2.49
C PRO A 469 16.33 13.96 -1.13
N GLU A 470 15.36 14.87 -0.99
CA GLU A 470 15.06 15.59 0.26
C GLU A 470 14.17 14.78 1.22
N THR A 471 13.41 13.79 0.72
CA THR A 471 12.33 13.19 1.53
C THR A 471 12.34 11.67 1.53
N MET A 472 12.20 11.01 0.37
CA MET A 472 11.94 9.57 0.32
C MET A 472 13.14 8.73 -0.12
N ASP A 473 14.10 9.28 -0.88
CA ASP A 473 15.25 8.50 -1.34
C ASP A 473 16.18 8.09 -0.19
N PRO A 474 16.53 8.97 0.78
CA PRO A 474 17.34 8.58 1.92
C PRO A 474 16.75 7.43 2.76
N PRO A 475 15.49 7.49 3.22
CA PRO A 475 14.90 6.37 3.95
C PRO A 475 14.69 5.11 3.07
N THR A 476 14.46 5.25 1.74
CA THR A 476 14.44 4.11 0.82
C THR A 476 15.80 3.40 0.77
N MET A 477 16.88 4.15 0.71
CA MET A 477 18.23 3.58 0.75
C MET A 477 18.54 2.94 2.10
N MET A 478 18.17 3.58 3.23
CA MET A 478 18.34 3.01 4.57
C MET A 478 17.62 1.66 4.74
N LEU A 479 16.44 1.52 4.15
CA LEU A 479 15.67 0.28 4.21
C LEU A 479 16.17 -0.81 3.25
N SER A 480 16.89 -0.42 2.20
CA SER A 480 17.34 -1.32 1.13
C SER A 480 18.80 -1.73 1.26
N LEU A 481 19.67 -0.83 1.74
CA LEU A 481 21.10 -1.05 1.93
C LEU A 481 21.36 -1.79 3.24
N ARG A 482 22.26 -2.78 3.21
CA ARG A 482 22.65 -3.56 4.40
C ARG A 482 23.91 -3.05 5.06
N ARG A 483 24.73 -2.32 4.30
CA ARG A 483 25.97 -1.72 4.77
C ARG A 483 25.67 -0.38 5.47
N ASP A 484 26.37 -0.13 6.54
CA ASP A 484 26.33 1.12 7.32
C ASP A 484 27.64 1.92 7.25
N ASP A 485 28.64 1.42 6.53
CA ASP A 485 29.97 2.04 6.40
C ASP A 485 30.05 3.06 5.25
N LEU A 486 29.00 3.21 4.42
CA LEU A 486 28.99 4.14 3.30
C LEU A 486 28.39 5.49 3.69
N ALA A 487 29.14 6.57 3.45
CA ALA A 487 28.63 7.93 3.61
C ALA A 487 27.93 8.39 2.31
N LEU A 488 26.61 8.21 2.26
CA LEU A 488 25.81 8.56 1.09
C LEU A 488 25.57 10.08 1.02
N ARG A 489 25.51 10.62 -0.21
CA ARG A 489 24.94 11.92 -0.58
C ARG A 489 23.77 11.64 -1.52
N TYR A 490 22.83 12.56 -1.57
CA TYR A 490 21.65 12.43 -2.42
C TYR A 490 21.50 13.63 -3.33
N PHE A 491 20.94 13.42 -4.55
CA PHE A 491 20.69 14.50 -5.49
C PHE A 491 19.58 14.14 -6.47
N ASP A 492 18.91 15.17 -7.01
CA ASP A 492 18.01 15.04 -8.16
C ASP A 492 18.82 15.22 -9.45
N PRO A 493 19.04 14.16 -10.22
CA PRO A 493 19.83 14.23 -11.45
C PRO A 493 19.30 15.24 -12.48
N THR A 494 18.00 15.54 -12.45
CA THR A 494 17.38 16.46 -13.42
C THR A 494 17.64 17.94 -13.11
N GLN A 495 18.08 18.24 -11.87
CA GLN A 495 18.27 19.61 -11.39
C GLN A 495 19.73 19.90 -11.04
N GLY A 496 20.48 18.91 -10.62
CA GLY A 496 21.84 19.13 -10.14
C GLY A 496 22.66 17.85 -10.05
N LEU A 497 23.89 18.02 -9.61
CA LEU A 497 24.83 16.93 -9.37
C LEU A 497 25.66 17.26 -8.12
N ILE A 498 25.87 16.26 -7.27
CA ILE A 498 26.87 16.36 -6.20
C ILE A 498 28.04 15.43 -6.50
N ILE A 499 29.24 15.98 -6.48
CA ILE A 499 30.49 15.24 -6.67
C ILE A 499 31.18 15.19 -5.31
N PRO A 500 31.15 14.05 -4.61
CA PRO A 500 31.72 13.91 -3.30
C PRO A 500 33.20 14.23 -3.24
N ALA A 501 33.68 14.78 -2.14
CA ALA A 501 35.10 14.82 -1.83
C ALA A 501 35.60 13.40 -1.55
N SER A 502 36.82 13.09 -2.01
CA SER A 502 37.49 11.81 -1.75
C SER A 502 38.86 12.03 -1.10
N ALA A 503 39.24 11.07 -0.27
CA ALA A 503 40.64 10.98 0.20
C ALA A 503 41.52 10.42 -0.92
N ASP A 504 42.83 10.66 -0.82
CA ASP A 504 43.80 10.19 -1.83
C ASP A 504 43.66 8.69 -2.11
N GLY A 505 43.46 8.36 -3.37
CA GLY A 505 43.33 6.99 -3.88
C GLY A 505 41.98 6.33 -3.68
N GLN A 506 40.99 7.02 -3.15
CA GLN A 506 39.60 6.54 -3.10
C GLN A 506 38.83 6.92 -4.37
N LEU A 507 38.11 5.96 -4.92
CA LEU A 507 37.24 6.21 -6.08
C LEU A 507 35.90 6.82 -5.62
N ILE A 508 35.47 7.87 -6.32
CA ILE A 508 34.14 8.44 -6.15
C ILE A 508 33.14 7.62 -6.95
N ARG A 509 32.01 7.28 -6.34
CA ARG A 509 30.91 6.60 -7.04
C ARG A 509 29.68 7.51 -7.10
N ILE A 510 29.13 7.62 -8.29
CA ILE A 510 27.83 8.27 -8.51
C ILE A 510 26.91 7.22 -9.13
N VAL A 511 25.76 6.97 -8.51
CA VAL A 511 24.79 5.95 -8.91
C VAL A 511 23.44 6.64 -9.10
N LYS A 512 22.81 6.48 -10.25
CA LYS A 512 21.47 7.04 -10.50
C LYS A 512 20.61 6.10 -11.34
N PRO A 513 19.26 6.22 -11.25
CA PRO A 513 18.35 5.61 -12.21
C PRO A 513 18.64 6.11 -13.64
N SER A 514 18.73 5.20 -14.60
CA SER A 514 18.95 5.56 -16.01
C SER A 514 17.80 6.39 -16.61
N ILE A 515 16.58 6.19 -16.07
CA ILE A 515 15.37 6.94 -16.47
C ILE A 515 15.46 8.43 -16.08
N LEU A 516 16.31 8.81 -15.13
CA LEU A 516 16.54 10.20 -14.74
C LEU A 516 17.80 10.74 -15.46
N PRO A 517 17.66 11.41 -16.62
CA PRO A 517 18.82 11.89 -17.34
C PRO A 517 19.49 13.06 -16.62
N LEU A 518 20.81 13.12 -16.67
CA LEU A 518 21.53 14.35 -16.38
C LEU A 518 21.35 15.31 -17.56
N PRO A 519 21.07 16.62 -17.32
CA PRO A 519 21.19 17.64 -18.35
C PRO A 519 22.59 17.64 -18.99
N MET A 520 22.66 17.94 -20.27
CA MET A 520 23.92 17.88 -21.04
C MET A 520 25.12 18.59 -20.37
N PRO A 521 24.95 19.79 -19.77
CA PRO A 521 26.09 20.46 -19.11
C PRO A 521 26.63 19.66 -17.90
N LEU A 522 25.74 19.04 -17.11
CA LEU A 522 26.12 18.21 -15.96
C LEU A 522 26.70 16.87 -16.41
N GLN A 523 26.15 16.27 -17.46
CA GLN A 523 26.61 15.00 -18.00
C GLN A 523 28.07 15.08 -18.48
N ARG A 524 28.45 16.15 -19.15
CA ARG A 524 29.82 16.38 -19.64
C ARG A 524 30.89 16.28 -18.56
N LEU A 525 30.55 16.57 -17.29
CA LEU A 525 31.48 16.53 -16.18
C LEU A 525 31.83 15.09 -15.77
N VAL A 526 30.94 14.13 -16.04
CA VAL A 526 31.06 12.73 -15.57
C VAL A 526 31.00 11.69 -16.70
N GLU A 527 30.63 12.08 -17.92
CA GLU A 527 30.52 11.22 -19.11
C GLU A 527 31.73 10.29 -19.37
N PRO A 528 33.01 10.72 -19.20
CA PRO A 528 34.16 9.85 -19.42
C PRO A 528 34.18 8.58 -18.54
N TRP A 529 33.42 8.55 -17.45
CA TRP A 529 33.39 7.48 -16.47
C TRP A 529 32.04 6.77 -16.40
N GLU A 530 31.18 6.94 -17.41
CA GLU A 530 29.83 6.36 -17.48
C GLU A 530 29.85 4.88 -17.80
N GLU A 531 29.06 4.10 -17.01
CA GLU A 531 28.78 2.70 -17.23
C GLU A 531 27.27 2.46 -17.07
N LEU A 532 26.62 1.84 -18.06
CA LEU A 532 25.22 1.42 -17.97
C LEU A 532 25.12 0.01 -17.40
N ARG A 533 24.33 -0.16 -16.33
CA ARG A 533 24.13 -1.44 -15.67
C ARG A 533 22.67 -1.67 -15.30
N GLY A 534 21.94 -2.40 -16.16
CA GLY A 534 20.51 -2.61 -15.95
C GLY A 534 19.74 -1.30 -16.01
N GLU A 535 19.05 -0.94 -14.92
CA GLU A 535 18.33 0.33 -14.79
C GLU A 535 19.16 1.46 -14.16
N LEU A 536 20.46 1.20 -13.93
CA LEU A 536 21.37 2.16 -13.32
C LEU A 536 22.34 2.73 -14.32
N THR A 537 22.64 4.01 -14.18
CA THR A 537 23.82 4.64 -14.71
C THR A 537 24.81 4.87 -13.57
N LEU A 538 26.02 4.37 -13.73
CA LEU A 538 27.11 4.44 -12.78
C LEU A 538 28.21 5.33 -13.32
N TYR A 539 28.81 6.15 -12.47
CA TYR A 539 30.01 6.90 -12.78
C TYR A 539 31.07 6.56 -11.72
N THR A 540 32.27 6.20 -12.19
CA THR A 540 33.38 5.83 -11.32
C THR A 540 34.54 6.76 -11.55
N LEU A 541 34.65 7.80 -10.76
CA LEU A 541 35.66 8.83 -10.92
C LEU A 541 36.88 8.51 -10.07
N PRO A 542 38.09 8.64 -10.63
CA PRO A 542 39.33 8.44 -9.85
C PRO A 542 39.59 9.60 -8.88
N ASP A 543 39.08 10.78 -9.17
CA ASP A 543 39.21 12.00 -8.40
C ASP A 543 38.07 12.98 -8.78
N GLN A 544 37.93 14.09 -8.05
CA GLN A 544 37.02 15.16 -8.45
C GLN A 544 37.48 15.79 -9.77
N PRO A 545 36.58 15.98 -10.77
CA PRO A 545 36.95 16.62 -12.01
C PRO A 545 37.35 18.10 -11.76
N ALA A 546 38.33 18.56 -12.49
CA ALA A 546 38.72 19.98 -12.44
C ALA A 546 37.59 20.86 -13.00
N ILE A 547 36.94 21.61 -12.15
CA ILE A 547 35.90 22.56 -12.54
C ILE A 547 36.56 23.84 -13.05
N GLN A 548 36.24 24.20 -14.29
CA GLN A 548 36.72 25.42 -14.93
C GLN A 548 35.50 26.18 -15.50
N PRO A 549 34.83 26.99 -14.67
CA PRO A 549 33.68 27.76 -15.13
C PRO A 549 34.04 28.75 -16.21
N GLN A 550 33.13 29.06 -17.13
CA GLN A 550 33.27 30.11 -18.12
C GLN A 550 33.50 31.48 -17.45
N PHE A 551 32.78 31.70 -16.34
CA PHE A 551 32.93 32.90 -15.51
C PHE A 551 33.39 32.45 -14.12
N PRO A 552 34.71 32.37 -13.87
CA PRO A 552 35.24 31.92 -12.59
C PRO A 552 35.03 32.95 -11.50
N ALA A 553 34.77 32.50 -10.29
CA ALA A 553 34.63 33.30 -9.08
C ALA A 553 35.27 32.58 -7.89
N ASP A 554 35.50 33.30 -6.81
CA ASP A 554 35.92 32.74 -5.52
C ASP A 554 35.28 33.61 -4.42
N ILE A 555 34.01 33.29 -4.11
CA ILE A 555 33.18 34.09 -3.21
C ILE A 555 32.67 33.17 -2.10
N ASN A 556 33.01 33.49 -0.88
CA ASN A 556 32.59 32.72 0.30
C ASN A 556 31.29 33.29 0.86
N TYR A 557 30.34 32.38 1.13
CA TYR A 557 29.06 32.67 1.76
C TYR A 557 29.04 32.13 3.20
N ASP A 558 29.12 33.03 4.19
CA ASP A 558 29.09 32.77 5.64
C ASP A 558 30.03 31.65 6.12
N GLY A 559 31.13 31.38 5.40
CA GLY A 559 32.04 30.25 5.71
C GLY A 559 31.47 28.86 5.41
N GLN A 560 30.26 28.75 4.87
CA GLN A 560 29.61 27.47 4.58
C GLN A 560 29.84 26.99 3.15
N LEU A 561 29.81 27.91 2.18
CA LEU A 561 29.90 27.62 0.75
C LEU A 561 30.86 28.57 0.05
N ALA A 562 31.66 28.06 -0.87
CA ALA A 562 32.40 28.87 -1.85
C ALA A 562 31.74 28.78 -3.22
N PHE A 563 31.31 29.89 -3.76
CA PHE A 563 30.88 29.99 -5.14
C PHE A 563 32.12 30.03 -6.06
N MET A 564 32.24 29.01 -6.92
CA MET A 564 33.41 28.82 -7.80
C MET A 564 33.23 29.48 -9.16
N GLY A 565 32.01 29.90 -9.52
CA GLY A 565 31.68 30.48 -10.79
C GLY A 565 30.46 29.86 -11.47
N HIS A 566 30.22 30.26 -12.72
CA HIS A 566 29.09 29.78 -13.50
C HIS A 566 29.40 29.66 -14.98
N ASP A 567 28.56 28.88 -15.69
CA ASP A 567 28.51 28.78 -17.14
C ASP A 567 27.13 29.22 -17.64
N VAL A 568 27.10 29.98 -18.73
CA VAL A 568 25.87 30.27 -19.49
C VAL A 568 25.68 29.15 -20.51
N VAL A 569 24.55 28.46 -20.43
CA VAL A 569 24.24 27.31 -21.29
C VAL A 569 23.42 27.75 -22.49
N GLU A 570 22.39 28.54 -22.26
CA GLU A 570 21.48 29.02 -23.31
C GLU A 570 20.91 30.39 -22.94
N GLY A 571 20.83 31.28 -23.94
CA GLY A 571 20.19 32.57 -23.85
C GLY A 571 20.91 33.55 -22.91
N CYS A 572 20.14 34.18 -22.05
CA CYS A 572 20.51 35.19 -21.03
C CYS A 572 20.56 36.61 -21.53
N GLU A 573 20.13 36.91 -22.74
CA GLU A 573 19.84 38.30 -23.14
C GLU A 573 18.51 38.76 -22.51
N PRO A 574 18.35 40.08 -22.23
CA PRO A 574 17.13 40.59 -21.61
C PRO A 574 15.87 40.24 -22.40
N GLY A 575 14.91 39.56 -21.76
CA GLY A 575 13.65 39.08 -22.35
C GLY A 575 13.70 37.66 -22.91
N GLU A 576 14.84 36.98 -22.91
CA GLU A 576 14.98 35.58 -23.34
C GLU A 576 15.01 34.61 -22.16
N ARG A 577 14.80 33.33 -22.47
CA ARG A 577 15.03 32.23 -21.51
C ARG A 577 16.51 32.09 -21.25
N CYS A 578 16.85 31.82 -20.01
CA CYS A 578 18.24 31.68 -19.61
C CYS A 578 18.44 30.38 -18.83
N GLU A 579 19.46 29.62 -19.18
CA GLU A 579 19.93 28.48 -18.42
C GLU A 579 21.39 28.70 -18.01
N ILE A 580 21.66 28.62 -16.72
CA ILE A 580 23.00 28.71 -16.15
C ILE A 580 23.30 27.51 -15.28
N VAL A 581 24.57 27.08 -15.27
CA VAL A 581 25.12 26.12 -14.34
C VAL A 581 25.99 26.84 -13.34
N THR A 582 25.74 26.64 -12.07
CA THR A 582 26.51 27.25 -11.00
C THR A 582 27.30 26.18 -10.25
N TYR A 583 28.53 26.53 -9.84
CA TYR A 583 29.47 25.62 -9.19
C TYR A 583 29.77 26.10 -7.77
N TRP A 584 29.62 25.20 -6.83
CA TRP A 584 29.77 25.53 -5.41
C TRP A 584 30.61 24.46 -4.71
N ARG A 585 31.52 24.88 -3.83
CA ARG A 585 32.26 23.96 -2.94
C ARG A 585 31.76 24.12 -1.52
N VAL A 586 31.49 23.00 -0.86
CA VAL A 586 31.14 22.97 0.55
C VAL A 586 32.39 23.22 1.38
N ILE A 587 32.36 24.25 2.22
CA ILE A 587 33.44 24.58 3.15
C ILE A 587 33.12 23.98 4.51
N ASP A 588 31.97 24.34 5.10
CA ASP A 588 31.52 23.84 6.39
C ASP A 588 30.03 23.43 6.28
N PRO A 589 29.71 22.12 6.30
CA PRO A 589 28.35 21.65 6.20
C PRO A 589 27.59 21.89 7.50
N SER A 590 26.83 22.98 7.57
CA SER A 590 25.98 23.30 8.74
C SER A 590 24.81 22.34 8.95
N GLY A 591 24.42 21.58 7.92
CA GLY A 591 23.19 20.75 7.91
C GLY A 591 21.89 21.57 7.88
N GLU A 592 21.97 22.89 7.72
CA GLU A 592 20.79 23.74 7.57
C GLU A 592 20.10 23.49 6.22
N PRO A 593 18.77 23.57 6.15
CA PRO A 593 18.07 23.53 4.87
C PRO A 593 18.39 24.79 4.07
N LEU A 594 19.11 24.64 2.97
CA LEU A 594 19.50 25.75 2.08
C LEU A 594 18.79 25.62 0.73
N ARG A 595 18.66 26.75 0.02
CA ARG A 595 18.23 26.85 -1.36
C ARG A 595 19.11 27.83 -2.10
N PHE A 596 19.43 27.53 -3.35
CA PHE A 596 19.98 28.51 -4.28
C PHE A 596 18.83 29.29 -4.90
N PHE A 597 19.01 30.57 -5.12
CA PHE A 597 18.06 31.39 -5.88
C PHE A 597 18.76 32.12 -7.03
N LEU A 598 18.05 32.21 -8.14
CA LEU A 598 18.40 33.05 -9.27
C LEU A 598 17.19 33.92 -9.59
N HIS A 599 17.32 35.23 -9.43
CA HIS A 599 16.25 36.19 -9.67
C HIS A 599 16.62 37.15 -10.80
N ALA A 600 15.75 37.30 -11.81
CA ALA A 600 15.84 38.37 -12.78
C ALA A 600 15.09 39.59 -12.22
N VAL A 601 15.78 40.76 -12.17
CA VAL A 601 15.28 41.96 -11.52
C VAL A 601 15.24 43.10 -12.56
N ASP A 602 14.10 43.79 -12.64
CA ASP A 602 13.93 44.93 -13.53
C ASP A 602 14.61 46.19 -12.98
N GLY A 603 14.65 47.27 -13.82
CA GLY A 603 15.25 48.55 -13.43
C GLY A 603 14.58 49.27 -12.26
N THR A 604 13.45 48.77 -11.75
CA THR A 604 12.74 49.27 -10.56
C THR A 604 13.03 48.47 -9.30
N GLY A 605 13.78 47.37 -9.42
CA GLY A 605 14.07 46.42 -8.34
C GLY A 605 13.01 45.33 -8.14
N GLY A 606 12.04 45.22 -9.06
CA GLY A 606 11.02 44.17 -9.06
C GLY A 606 11.53 42.88 -9.67
N VAL A 607 11.23 41.73 -9.00
CA VAL A 607 11.55 40.37 -9.51
C VAL A 607 10.58 40.05 -10.64
N VAL A 608 11.07 39.83 -11.85
CA VAL A 608 10.28 39.50 -13.06
C VAL A 608 10.28 37.99 -13.34
N ALA A 609 11.34 37.28 -12.95
CA ALA A 609 11.42 35.82 -12.99
C ALA A 609 12.32 35.32 -11.87
N GLN A 610 12.09 34.10 -11.40
CA GLN A 610 12.90 33.50 -10.35
C GLN A 610 12.95 31.95 -10.48
N ASP A 611 14.06 31.41 -10.04
CA ASP A 611 14.25 29.96 -9.85
C ASP A 611 14.93 29.73 -8.51
N ASP A 612 14.18 29.09 -7.58
CA ASP A 612 14.61 28.83 -6.21
C ASP A 612 14.62 27.32 -5.98
N ARG A 613 15.77 26.68 -6.15
CA ARG A 613 15.90 25.22 -6.03
C ARG A 613 17.23 24.77 -5.46
N LEU A 614 17.30 23.51 -5.09
CA LEU A 614 18.52 22.83 -4.72
C LEU A 614 18.41 21.35 -5.14
N GLY A 615 19.21 20.94 -6.11
CA GLY A 615 19.22 19.57 -6.61
C GLY A 615 19.91 18.56 -5.66
N ALA A 616 20.74 19.03 -4.73
CA ALA A 616 21.44 18.20 -3.77
C ALA A 616 21.20 18.72 -2.33
N PRO A 617 20.35 18.05 -1.52
CA PRO A 617 19.97 18.53 -0.17
C PRO A 617 21.17 18.78 0.73
N ALA A 618 21.18 19.92 1.42
CA ALA A 618 22.29 20.39 2.25
C ALA A 618 22.57 19.49 3.46
N GLU A 619 21.57 18.76 3.94
CA GLU A 619 21.65 17.84 5.08
C GLU A 619 22.66 16.69 4.87
N HIS A 620 22.96 16.38 3.59
CA HIS A 620 23.84 15.29 3.20
C HIS A 620 25.23 15.75 2.75
N TRP A 621 25.50 17.06 2.75
CA TRP A 621 26.80 17.59 2.35
C TRP A 621 27.92 17.22 3.29
N ARG A 622 29.12 17.16 2.75
CA ARG A 622 30.37 17.03 3.51
C ARG A 622 31.36 18.08 3.03
N GLU A 623 32.30 18.40 3.89
CA GLU A 623 33.40 19.32 3.56
C GLU A 623 34.12 18.87 2.26
N GLY A 624 34.36 19.79 1.36
CA GLY A 624 35.01 19.56 0.07
C GLY A 624 34.11 19.01 -1.04
N ASP A 625 32.83 18.63 -0.77
CA ASP A 625 31.91 18.23 -1.83
C ASP A 625 31.69 19.38 -2.82
N ILE A 626 31.57 19.05 -4.13
CA ILE A 626 31.26 20.02 -5.17
C ILE A 626 29.79 19.83 -5.57
N ILE A 627 29.04 20.93 -5.54
CA ILE A 627 27.65 20.97 -5.97
C ILE A 627 27.58 21.70 -7.29
N VAL A 628 26.98 21.07 -8.27
CA VAL A 628 26.70 21.61 -9.59
C VAL A 628 25.20 21.79 -9.73
N GLN A 629 24.73 23.02 -9.83
CA GLN A 629 23.31 23.34 -9.86
C GLN A 629 22.93 23.96 -11.17
N LEU A 630 21.92 23.38 -11.85
CA LEU A 630 21.27 23.97 -13.01
C LEU A 630 20.14 24.89 -12.54
N LEU A 631 20.14 26.12 -12.97
CA LEU A 631 19.10 27.14 -12.74
C LEU A 631 18.55 27.63 -14.07
N THR A 632 17.23 27.85 -14.14
CA THR A 632 16.53 28.19 -15.36
C THR A 632 15.58 29.35 -15.11
N LEU A 633 15.67 30.40 -15.89
CA LEU A 633 14.70 31.50 -15.92
C LEU A 633 13.94 31.49 -17.25
N ASP A 634 12.62 31.60 -17.21
CA ASP A 634 11.79 31.69 -18.43
C ASP A 634 11.95 33.01 -19.16
N THR A 635 12.38 34.05 -18.45
CA THR A 635 12.75 35.34 -19.00
C THR A 635 13.81 36.01 -18.14
N THR A 636 14.69 36.79 -18.73
CA THR A 636 15.75 37.52 -18.05
C THR A 636 15.45 39.02 -18.01
N ALA A 637 16.15 39.73 -17.14
CA ALA A 637 16.17 41.18 -17.02
C ALA A 637 17.61 41.71 -17.07
N ALA A 638 17.77 43.01 -16.99
CA ALA A 638 19.10 43.66 -17.05
C ALA A 638 20.00 43.26 -15.86
N GLU A 639 19.44 42.76 -14.78
CA GLU A 639 20.17 42.34 -13.59
C GLU A 639 19.72 40.93 -13.15
N MET A 640 20.67 40.01 -13.01
CA MET A 640 20.45 38.66 -12.49
C MET A 640 21.15 38.51 -11.13
N ARG A 641 20.37 38.23 -10.09
CA ARG A 641 20.85 38.07 -8.71
C ARG A 641 20.91 36.61 -8.35
N LEU A 642 22.11 36.12 -7.99
CA LEU A 642 22.35 34.75 -7.49
C LEU A 642 22.72 34.82 -6.02
N GLY A 643 22.15 33.92 -5.23
CA GLY A 643 22.50 33.78 -3.81
C GLY A 643 21.99 32.51 -3.19
N VAL A 644 22.14 32.44 -1.87
CA VAL A 644 21.78 31.28 -1.04
C VAL A 644 20.90 31.74 0.14
N TYR A 645 19.89 30.99 0.47
CA TYR A 645 19.05 31.32 1.63
C TYR A 645 18.56 30.07 2.37
N ASN A 646 18.24 30.25 3.66
CA ASN A 646 17.54 29.27 4.46
C ASN A 646 16.02 29.54 4.38
N PRO A 647 15.23 28.66 3.76
CA PRO A 647 13.79 28.87 3.54
C PRO A 647 12.97 28.79 4.85
N VAL A 648 13.48 28.11 5.90
CA VAL A 648 12.79 27.96 7.18
C VAL A 648 12.96 29.24 8.00
N GLU A 649 14.18 29.72 8.15
CA GLU A 649 14.52 30.93 8.90
C GLU A 649 14.23 32.21 8.09
N LYS A 650 14.03 32.09 6.77
CA LYS A 650 13.91 33.21 5.82
C LYS A 650 15.14 34.14 5.86
N ARG A 651 16.31 33.57 6.11
CA ARG A 651 17.61 34.24 6.21
C ARG A 651 18.41 33.98 4.94
N ARG A 652 18.98 35.02 4.33
CA ARG A 652 19.96 34.89 3.27
C ARG A 652 21.35 34.74 3.85
N LEU A 653 22.18 33.94 3.23
CA LEU A 653 23.61 33.89 3.51
C LEU A 653 24.25 35.14 2.91
N THR A 654 25.31 35.61 3.55
CA THR A 654 26.04 36.81 3.12
C THR A 654 27.43 36.48 2.59
N THR A 655 27.88 37.24 1.63
CA THR A 655 29.26 37.18 1.16
C THR A 655 30.23 37.78 2.21
N GLU A 656 31.55 37.61 2.03
CA GLU A 656 32.57 38.19 2.89
C GLU A 656 32.48 39.72 3.00
N VAL A 657 31.89 40.37 1.99
CA VAL A 657 31.70 41.83 1.99
C VAL A 657 30.31 42.24 2.52
N GLY A 658 29.51 41.28 2.99
CA GLY A 658 28.18 41.49 3.60
C GLY A 658 27.05 41.63 2.61
N GLU A 659 27.21 41.21 1.37
CA GLU A 659 26.16 41.22 0.35
C GLU A 659 25.33 39.92 0.39
N GLU A 660 24.00 40.03 0.24
CA GLU A 660 23.07 38.88 0.26
C GLU A 660 22.95 38.17 -1.11
N PHE A 661 23.53 38.70 -2.14
CA PHE A 661 23.54 38.14 -3.51
C PHE A 661 24.70 38.69 -4.30
N ILE A 662 25.05 38.01 -5.36
CA ILE A 662 25.94 38.50 -6.40
C ILE A 662 25.16 38.83 -7.68
N ILE A 663 25.64 39.79 -8.46
CA ILE A 663 25.07 40.10 -9.76
C ILE A 663 25.87 39.31 -10.80
N LEU A 664 25.16 38.47 -11.57
CA LEU A 664 25.76 37.77 -12.69
C LEU A 664 25.74 38.71 -13.91
N SER A 665 26.92 38.95 -14.46
CA SER A 665 27.05 39.70 -15.73
C SER A 665 27.03 38.71 -16.88
N GLY A 666 26.23 38.99 -17.91
CA GLY A 666 26.18 38.19 -19.15
C GLY A 666 27.31 38.47 -20.13
N ASP A 667 28.25 39.37 -19.80
CA ASP A 667 29.41 39.78 -20.62
C ASP A 667 30.72 39.22 -20.08
#